data_a362a199dfccdfa421595e06f85175fc
#
_entry.id   a362a199dfccdfa421595e06f85175fc
#
_cell.length_a   1.000
_cell.length_b   1.000
_cell.length_c   1.000
_cell.angle_alpha   90.00
_cell.angle_beta   90.00
_cell.angle_gamma   90.00
#
_symmetry.space_group_name_H-M   'P 1'
#
loop_
_entity.id
_entity.type
_entity.pdbx_description
1 polymer ?
#
loop_
_entity_poly.entity_id
_entity_poly.type
_entity_poly.pdbx_seq_one_letter_code
_entity_poly.pdbx_strand_id
1 'polypeptide(L)'
;MKKFRFVLFVLACLCSIHMQAQQLEIKGIVTSSDDKLPLIGATVSVKGVAERGVVTDIDGRFVLDVEASDKILVVSYVGMKTAEVKVPKNGVLNVVLTPESQNLEEVVVTGYGNFSKSSFTGSANTLRADMLKNVPVLSVEQKLQGMTTGVNITSGSGQPGANQSIRIRGMGSFNASNEPLFVIDGVPVTSGSMGAGTGADAAYMNNAKTNVMSTLNPADIENITVIKDAAAASLYGSRAANGVILITTKKGAVGRTRVTLSASGGFSDAAVNFRPTLNGDQRREMIYEGLYNSAIDKGMESPEEYAKANIDMYAGIPELGYTDWRKELLRTAHNQNYEVSASGGNERTTFYSSLGFNRQEGLVENSSLDRYSARLNVTQKVGSRAEIGGNMMFTQMSQEMNEERGSNINPFLCVAVSATPSMPIRDASGNYVGSYPGTNVNPLRDIRTDYNRSRMTRMFSTGYASVDIIKGLKLKETLSYDYTVQKDSRYLNPLSGAGPKSGSDAQTSKGFTEYGKFLSSTSINFVRTFATKHHLDVLAAYELESYQSDKAMGEKAKLPSDVLLEPDNAAVLKSFASSTQAYRMISYLSRLNYDYDDRYYIAGSYRRDGSSRLAPESRWGDFWSVSGMWHLSNESFMHAVKPVLNDVKIRASYGVNGNQPGALYGYMGLYSYGQNYMGAAGSYESAQANPGLKWEKNYNLNLGIDLAFINRIFVTLEYYNRDTKDLLYNRPISATTGFLNYLANIGQLNNKGVELELRTINFASPDFNWTSVLNLTHNRNKIVTLDGDMKQSIEGSWFIHKVGLPYNSFYVKEFAGVDPQTGKALYYLNTQDEQGNYNKEKTDDASKAQAIPYKSADPKIAGGFTNILSYKWFDLGLTFTYSLGGYSFDKAGTLIETDGSKEKSYNLPVYALDRWQKPGDITDVPRFVLEQGAGPQNSSRYIHSTDHIRLKNLTLGFTLPGQWTQKALIENARIYFSGTNLLTWAKWNQYDPEVPVNGEVFCEAPAMRTFNFGVEITF
;
A
#
# COMPACT_ATOMS: atom_id res chain seq x y z
N MET A 1 -73.44 28.04 59.27
CA MET A 1 -72.09 27.92 58.73
C MET A 1 -71.91 26.75 57.75
N LYS A 2 -72.64 25.64 57.77
CA LYS A 2 -72.53 24.50 56.81
C LYS A 2 -73.05 24.85 55.42
N LYS A 3 -74.12 25.68 55.29
CA LYS A 3 -74.61 26.04 53.90
C LYS A 3 -73.73 27.02 53.12
N PHE A 4 -72.94 27.85 53.77
CA PHE A 4 -72.03 28.80 53.15
C PHE A 4 -70.76 28.13 52.58
N ARG A 5 -70.29 27.05 53.20
CA ARG A 5 -69.16 26.25 52.68
C ARG A 5 -69.49 25.44 51.43
N PHE A 6 -70.76 24.97 51.30
CA PHE A 6 -71.26 24.24 50.15
C PHE A 6 -71.38 25.18 48.94
N VAL A 7 -71.82 26.42 49.10
CA VAL A 7 -71.90 27.42 48.04
C VAL A 7 -70.54 27.83 47.58
N LEU A 8 -69.52 27.98 48.47
CA LEU A 8 -68.16 28.30 48.13
C LEU A 8 -67.44 27.09 47.37
N PHE A 9 -67.79 25.85 47.79
CA PHE A 9 -67.27 24.65 47.06
C PHE A 9 -67.90 24.50 45.67
N VAL A 10 -69.12 24.78 45.46
CA VAL A 10 -69.84 24.80 44.19
C VAL A 10 -69.37 25.94 43.29
N LEU A 11 -69.08 27.13 43.83
CA LEU A 11 -68.44 28.22 43.09
C LEU A 11 -67.02 27.91 42.74
N ALA A 12 -66.21 27.26 43.57
CA ALA A 12 -64.87 26.80 43.25
C ALA A 12 -64.85 25.71 42.15
N CYS A 13 -65.86 24.81 42.16
CA CYS A 13 -66.02 23.81 41.09
C CYS A 13 -66.58 24.40 39.80
N LEU A 14 -67.29 25.51 39.80
CA LEU A 14 -67.74 26.20 38.61
C LEU A 14 -66.67 27.12 38.00
N CYS A 15 -65.62 27.52 38.74
CA CYS A 15 -64.47 28.25 38.20
C CYS A 15 -63.43 27.36 37.61
N SER A 16 -63.49 26.03 37.68
CA SER A 16 -62.63 25.07 37.10
C SER A 16 -63.05 24.58 35.67
N ILE A 17 -64.05 25.25 35.10
CA ILE A 17 -64.51 24.96 33.72
C ILE A 17 -63.74 25.82 32.75
N HIS A 18 -62.86 25.16 32.04
CA HIS A 18 -62.34 25.47 30.71
C HIS A 18 -61.47 26.74 30.51
N MET A 19 -60.19 26.63 30.87
CA MET A 19 -59.20 27.06 29.92
C MET A 19 -58.96 25.92 28.91
N GLN A 20 -59.79 25.79 27.91
CA GLN A 20 -59.41 25.06 26.68
C GLN A 20 -58.26 25.88 26.05
N ALA A 21 -57.05 25.40 26.17
CA ALA A 21 -55.95 25.90 25.35
C ALA A 21 -56.38 25.69 23.91
N GLN A 22 -56.47 26.79 23.14
CA GLN A 22 -56.71 26.72 21.70
C GLN A 22 -55.53 26.00 21.06
N GLN A 23 -55.72 24.71 20.77
CA GLN A 23 -54.76 23.92 20.01
C GLN A 23 -54.89 24.30 18.55
N LEU A 24 -53.79 24.70 17.93
CA LEU A 24 -53.72 24.95 16.51
C LEU A 24 -53.04 23.77 15.86
N GLU A 25 -53.75 23.11 14.96
CA GLU A 25 -53.17 22.01 14.14
C GLU A 25 -52.34 22.56 12.98
N ILE A 26 -51.03 22.27 12.94
CA ILE A 26 -50.13 22.67 11.89
C ILE A 26 -49.87 21.46 10.94
N LYS A 27 -50.25 21.62 9.72
CA LYS A 27 -50.00 20.63 8.62
C LYS A 27 -48.99 21.17 7.63
N GLY A 28 -48.15 20.31 7.10
CA GLY A 28 -47.18 20.76 6.10
C GLY A 28 -46.36 19.64 5.46
N ILE A 29 -45.43 20.06 4.62
CA ILE A 29 -44.50 19.17 3.94
C ILE A 29 -43.09 19.67 4.18
N VAL A 30 -42.17 18.75 4.46
CA VAL A 30 -40.75 19.02 4.55
C VAL A 30 -40.06 18.45 3.30
N THR A 31 -39.38 19.31 2.55
CA THR A 31 -38.67 18.93 1.31
C THR A 31 -37.21 19.33 1.35
N SER A 32 -36.39 18.68 0.56
CA SER A 32 -34.98 19.06 0.33
C SER A 32 -34.86 20.20 -0.68
N SER A 33 -33.90 21.08 -0.51
CA SER A 33 -33.62 22.17 -1.49
C SER A 33 -33.00 21.68 -2.77
N ASP A 34 -32.26 20.54 -2.72
CA ASP A 34 -31.41 20.05 -3.83
C ASP A 34 -32.24 19.35 -4.90
N ASP A 35 -33.09 18.45 -4.51
CA ASP A 35 -33.86 17.60 -5.40
C ASP A 35 -35.37 17.85 -5.32
N LYS A 36 -35.81 18.71 -4.37
CA LYS A 36 -37.20 19.03 -4.05
C LYS A 36 -38.04 17.82 -3.64
N LEU A 37 -37.36 16.72 -3.26
CA LEU A 37 -38.03 15.52 -2.79
C LEU A 37 -38.51 15.67 -1.34
N PRO A 38 -39.62 14.98 -0.97
CA PRO A 38 -40.08 14.95 0.41
C PRO A 38 -39.07 14.26 1.31
N LEU A 39 -38.81 14.84 2.46
CA LEU A 39 -37.91 14.29 3.48
C LEU A 39 -38.69 13.41 4.44
N ILE A 40 -38.55 12.09 4.30
CA ILE A 40 -39.20 11.07 5.11
C ILE A 40 -38.47 10.93 6.44
N GLY A 41 -39.19 11.02 7.58
CA GLY A 41 -38.55 10.91 8.90
C GLY A 41 -37.90 12.19 9.40
N ALA A 42 -38.16 13.34 8.78
CA ALA A 42 -37.74 14.63 9.32
C ALA A 42 -38.53 14.92 10.62
N THR A 43 -37.82 15.40 11.64
CA THR A 43 -38.42 15.71 12.93
C THR A 43 -38.90 17.16 12.92
N VAL A 44 -40.19 17.38 13.27
CA VAL A 44 -40.81 18.70 13.49
C VAL A 44 -41.19 18.79 14.94
N SER A 45 -40.58 19.67 15.70
CA SER A 45 -40.83 19.82 17.16
C SER A 45 -41.02 21.26 17.57
N VAL A 46 -41.66 21.51 18.73
CA VAL A 46 -41.77 22.83 19.35
C VAL A 46 -40.46 23.19 20.04
N LYS A 47 -39.93 24.37 19.77
CA LYS A 47 -38.63 24.81 20.36
C LYS A 47 -38.69 24.83 21.89
N GLY A 48 -37.84 24.07 22.53
CA GLY A 48 -37.73 24.00 24.00
C GLY A 48 -38.69 23.00 24.69
N VAL A 49 -39.50 22.25 23.96
CA VAL A 49 -40.42 21.23 24.48
C VAL A 49 -40.14 19.89 23.77
N ALA A 50 -39.24 19.10 24.37
CA ALA A 50 -38.76 17.85 23.75
C ALA A 50 -39.84 16.78 23.51
N GLU A 51 -40.94 16.80 24.25
CA GLU A 51 -42.02 15.81 24.16
C GLU A 51 -43.09 16.17 23.13
N ARG A 52 -43.08 17.38 22.55
CA ARG A 52 -44.00 17.81 21.50
C ARG A 52 -43.29 17.87 20.14
N GLY A 53 -43.32 16.79 19.42
CA GLY A 53 -42.77 16.66 18.08
C GLY A 53 -43.33 15.47 17.32
N VAL A 54 -43.28 15.55 16.00
CA VAL A 54 -43.74 14.51 15.08
C VAL A 54 -42.66 14.26 14.04
N VAL A 55 -42.72 13.11 13.38
CA VAL A 55 -41.86 12.78 12.24
C VAL A 55 -42.70 12.79 10.97
N THR A 56 -42.09 13.24 9.87
CA THR A 56 -42.76 13.26 8.56
C THR A 56 -42.95 11.84 8.02
N ASP A 57 -44.09 11.64 7.32
CA ASP A 57 -44.46 10.41 6.64
C ASP A 57 -43.67 10.18 5.32
N ILE A 58 -44.06 9.16 4.54
CA ILE A 58 -43.44 8.77 3.27
C ILE A 58 -43.55 9.84 2.17
N ASP A 59 -44.52 10.78 2.32
CA ASP A 59 -44.72 11.91 1.42
C ASP A 59 -44.08 13.20 1.99
N GLY A 60 -43.29 13.09 3.09
CA GLY A 60 -42.70 14.22 3.79
C GLY A 60 -43.70 15.08 4.57
N ARG A 61 -44.95 14.61 4.75
CA ARG A 61 -46.03 15.37 5.41
C ARG A 61 -45.98 15.16 6.92
N PHE A 62 -46.40 16.17 7.66
CA PHE A 62 -46.54 16.10 9.09
C PHE A 62 -47.82 16.81 9.54
N VAL A 63 -48.30 16.42 10.69
CA VAL A 63 -49.41 17.06 11.43
C VAL A 63 -48.96 17.19 12.87
N LEU A 64 -48.90 18.43 13.40
CA LEU A 64 -48.43 18.72 14.75
C LEU A 64 -49.37 19.67 15.44
N ASP A 65 -49.88 19.27 16.62
CA ASP A 65 -50.69 20.13 17.46
C ASP A 65 -49.79 21.05 18.31
N VAL A 66 -50.02 22.35 18.21
CA VAL A 66 -49.29 23.39 18.93
C VAL A 66 -50.22 24.20 19.79
N GLU A 67 -49.71 24.72 20.88
CA GLU A 67 -50.45 25.64 21.77
C GLU A 67 -50.29 27.10 21.35
N ALA A 68 -51.22 27.99 21.74
CA ALA A 68 -51.14 29.41 21.41
C ALA A 68 -49.89 30.10 21.97
N SER A 69 -49.22 29.46 22.95
CA SER A 69 -47.92 29.90 23.50
C SER A 69 -46.73 29.56 22.64
N ASP A 70 -46.83 28.61 21.71
CA ASP A 70 -45.75 28.10 20.90
C ASP A 70 -45.46 29.07 19.74
N LYS A 71 -44.22 29.58 19.67
CA LYS A 71 -43.85 30.63 18.70
C LYS A 71 -42.96 30.12 17.57
N ILE A 72 -42.16 29.07 17.82
CA ILE A 72 -41.12 28.58 16.91
C ILE A 72 -41.18 27.06 16.84
N LEU A 73 -41.20 26.50 15.65
CA LEU A 73 -40.97 25.10 15.34
C LEU A 73 -39.53 24.91 14.88
N VAL A 74 -38.94 23.80 15.31
CA VAL A 74 -37.63 23.32 14.91
C VAL A 74 -37.83 22.14 13.99
N VAL A 75 -37.37 22.26 12.75
CA VAL A 75 -37.42 21.18 11.76
C VAL A 75 -36.00 20.69 11.50
N SER A 76 -35.74 19.42 11.78
CA SER A 76 -34.43 18.82 11.62
C SER A 76 -34.51 17.49 10.86
N TYR A 77 -33.49 17.21 10.08
CA TYR A 77 -33.32 15.96 9.36
C TYR A 77 -31.81 15.63 9.29
N VAL A 78 -31.44 14.36 9.33
CA VAL A 78 -30.04 13.95 9.28
C VAL A 78 -29.39 14.40 7.98
N GLY A 79 -28.30 15.16 8.07
CA GLY A 79 -27.60 15.71 6.90
C GLY A 79 -28.17 17.02 6.34
N MET A 80 -29.20 17.58 6.98
CA MET A 80 -29.80 18.87 6.59
C MET A 80 -29.64 19.92 7.68
N LYS A 81 -29.48 21.17 7.28
CA LYS A 81 -29.41 22.29 8.21
C LYS A 81 -30.74 22.46 8.93
N THR A 82 -30.71 22.38 10.26
CA THR A 82 -31.91 22.58 11.10
C THR A 82 -32.52 23.94 10.83
N ALA A 83 -33.82 23.99 10.54
CA ALA A 83 -34.58 25.22 10.30
C ALA A 83 -35.44 25.58 11.51
N GLU A 84 -35.35 26.80 11.97
CA GLU A 84 -36.30 27.39 12.97
C GLU A 84 -37.32 28.22 12.21
N VAL A 85 -38.60 27.85 12.32
CA VAL A 85 -39.67 28.49 11.57
C VAL A 85 -40.75 28.95 12.56
N LYS A 86 -41.25 30.16 12.36
CA LYS A 86 -42.34 30.67 13.19
C LYS A 86 -43.62 29.88 12.92
N VAL A 87 -44.40 29.61 13.95
CA VAL A 87 -45.72 28.96 13.86
C VAL A 87 -46.62 29.79 12.98
N PRO A 88 -47.13 29.26 11.86
CA PRO A 88 -47.98 30.00 10.92
C PRO A 88 -49.41 30.13 11.46
N LYS A 89 -49.99 31.30 11.34
CA LYS A 89 -51.36 31.54 11.78
C LYS A 89 -52.43 30.80 10.95
N ASN A 90 -52.10 30.41 9.75
CA ASN A 90 -53.03 29.72 8.82
C ASN A 90 -52.97 28.17 8.94
N GLY A 91 -52.22 27.64 9.85
CA GLY A 91 -52.13 26.19 10.09
C GLY A 91 -51.36 25.38 8.99
N VAL A 92 -50.76 26.00 7.98
CA VAL A 92 -50.02 25.33 6.92
C VAL A 92 -48.58 25.80 6.89
N LEU A 93 -47.64 24.85 6.98
CA LEU A 93 -46.22 25.08 7.04
C LEU A 93 -45.42 24.17 6.06
N ASN A 94 -44.96 24.70 4.96
CA ASN A 94 -44.04 23.99 4.08
C ASN A 94 -42.61 24.46 4.36
N VAL A 95 -41.72 23.50 4.65
CA VAL A 95 -40.33 23.76 5.02
C VAL A 95 -39.40 23.12 3.99
N VAL A 96 -38.47 23.93 3.46
CA VAL A 96 -37.39 23.45 2.60
C VAL A 96 -36.12 23.42 3.43
N LEU A 97 -35.59 22.23 3.70
CA LEU A 97 -34.30 22.09 4.35
C LEU A 97 -33.20 22.11 3.30
N THR A 98 -32.16 22.88 3.58
CA THR A 98 -30.93 22.85 2.80
C THR A 98 -29.99 21.80 3.36
N PRO A 99 -29.31 21.02 2.51
CA PRO A 99 -28.23 20.20 3.02
C PRO A 99 -27.31 21.02 3.88
N GLU A 100 -27.05 20.55 5.04
CA GLU A 100 -25.97 21.08 5.81
C GLU A 100 -24.71 20.76 5.00
N SER A 101 -24.11 21.78 4.38
CA SER A 101 -22.72 21.69 3.99
C SER A 101 -21.94 21.62 5.31
N GLN A 102 -22.05 20.47 5.98
CA GLN A 102 -21.16 20.14 7.06
C GLN A 102 -19.78 20.10 6.40
N ASN A 103 -18.91 21.00 6.81
CA ASN A 103 -17.61 20.57 7.26
C ASN A 103 -17.89 19.47 8.30
N LEU A 104 -18.12 18.23 7.85
CA LEU A 104 -18.12 17.06 8.68
C LEU A 104 -16.77 17.12 9.36
N GLU A 105 -16.73 17.35 10.66
CA GLU A 105 -15.49 17.34 11.41
C GLU A 105 -14.80 16.03 11.03
N GLU A 106 -13.64 16.15 10.39
CA GLU A 106 -12.87 15.01 9.96
C GLU A 106 -12.56 14.16 11.19
N VAL A 107 -13.08 12.95 11.24
CA VAL A 107 -12.89 12.05 12.37
C VAL A 107 -11.64 11.25 12.15
N VAL A 108 -10.67 11.38 13.03
CA VAL A 108 -9.50 10.51 13.11
C VAL A 108 -9.91 9.26 13.90
N VAL A 109 -10.08 8.17 13.18
CA VAL A 109 -10.36 6.87 13.82
C VAL A 109 -9.03 6.30 14.30
N THR A 110 -8.95 5.95 15.58
CA THR A 110 -7.87 5.11 16.11
C THR A 110 -8.47 3.79 16.58
N GLY A 111 -7.70 2.70 16.62
CA GLY A 111 -8.24 1.40 17.07
C GLY A 111 -8.79 1.38 18.50
N TYR A 112 -8.48 2.40 19.28
CA TYR A 112 -8.87 2.54 20.69
C TYR A 112 -9.75 3.77 20.96
N GLY A 113 -10.28 4.43 19.93
CA GLY A 113 -11.19 5.58 20.05
C GLY A 113 -11.30 6.39 18.77
N ASN A 114 -12.37 7.18 18.68
CA ASN A 114 -12.59 8.11 17.58
C ASN A 114 -12.41 9.53 18.11
N PHE A 115 -11.63 10.34 17.43
CA PHE A 115 -11.36 11.73 17.78
C PHE A 115 -11.79 12.63 16.64
N SER A 116 -12.30 13.81 16.95
CA SER A 116 -12.39 14.83 15.91
C SER A 116 -10.96 15.26 15.52
N LYS A 117 -10.74 15.61 14.26
CA LYS A 117 -9.45 16.16 13.81
C LYS A 117 -9.09 17.44 14.59
N SER A 118 -10.12 18.15 15.06
CA SER A 118 -9.96 19.34 15.89
C SER A 118 -9.35 19.05 17.26
N SER A 119 -9.59 17.87 17.84
CA SER A 119 -9.08 17.46 19.17
C SER A 119 -7.88 16.51 19.13
N PHE A 120 -7.44 16.09 17.92
CA PHE A 120 -6.36 15.13 17.77
C PHE A 120 -4.99 15.81 17.84
N THR A 121 -4.17 15.45 18.82
CA THR A 121 -2.85 16.07 19.07
C THR A 121 -1.70 15.46 18.24
N GLY A 122 -1.94 14.31 17.63
CA GLY A 122 -0.94 13.59 16.82
C GLY A 122 -0.95 13.95 15.33
N SER A 123 -0.11 13.26 14.55
CA SER A 123 -0.06 13.35 13.08
C SER A 123 -0.79 12.19 12.46
N ALA A 124 -1.92 12.46 11.83
CA ALA A 124 -2.70 11.47 11.08
C ALA A 124 -3.39 12.10 9.87
N ASN A 125 -3.45 11.34 8.77
CA ASN A 125 -4.21 11.69 7.57
C ASN A 125 -5.32 10.66 7.36
N THR A 126 -6.56 11.12 7.18
CA THR A 126 -7.71 10.26 6.93
C THR A 126 -8.22 10.44 5.50
N LEU A 127 -8.27 9.35 4.75
CA LEU A 127 -8.89 9.30 3.43
C LEU A 127 -10.28 8.68 3.55
N ARG A 128 -11.30 9.43 3.16
CA ARG A 128 -12.71 9.02 3.28
C ARG A 128 -13.17 8.22 2.06
N ALA A 129 -14.28 7.51 2.21
CA ALA A 129 -14.88 6.70 1.16
C ALA A 129 -15.16 7.47 -0.14
N ASP A 130 -15.58 8.73 -0.06
CA ASP A 130 -15.85 9.58 -1.21
C ASP A 130 -14.58 9.85 -2.05
N MET A 131 -13.43 10.05 -1.40
CA MET A 131 -12.12 10.17 -2.08
C MET A 131 -11.65 8.83 -2.65
N LEU A 132 -11.96 7.72 -1.98
CA LEU A 132 -11.53 6.37 -2.34
C LEU A 132 -12.44 5.71 -3.40
N LYS A 133 -13.71 6.14 -3.49
CA LYS A 133 -14.73 5.56 -4.38
C LYS A 133 -14.35 5.65 -5.86
N ASN A 134 -13.67 6.72 -6.23
CA ASN A 134 -13.33 7.04 -7.61
C ASN A 134 -12.00 6.42 -8.07
N VAL A 135 -11.36 5.56 -7.25
CA VAL A 135 -10.08 4.92 -7.58
C VAL A 135 -10.30 3.41 -7.74
N PRO A 136 -10.47 2.90 -8.96
CA PRO A 136 -10.78 1.49 -9.24
C PRO A 136 -9.52 0.64 -9.25
N VAL A 137 -8.87 0.53 -8.11
CA VAL A 137 -7.68 -0.31 -7.91
C VAL A 137 -8.01 -1.51 -7.03
N LEU A 138 -7.26 -2.58 -7.22
CA LEU A 138 -7.50 -3.88 -6.59
C LEU A 138 -6.95 -3.98 -5.17
N SER A 139 -5.93 -3.20 -4.84
CA SER A 139 -5.33 -3.22 -3.52
C SER A 139 -5.59 -1.92 -2.78
N VAL A 140 -5.69 -2.04 -1.46
CA VAL A 140 -5.87 -0.91 -0.53
C VAL A 140 -4.68 0.03 -0.60
N GLU A 141 -3.49 -0.53 -0.74
CA GLU A 141 -2.23 0.19 -0.80
C GLU A 141 -2.19 1.12 -2.02
N GLN A 142 -2.63 0.64 -3.18
CA GLN A 142 -2.67 1.47 -4.39
C GLN A 142 -3.62 2.68 -4.26
N LYS A 143 -4.68 2.56 -3.45
CA LYS A 143 -5.58 3.70 -3.16
C LYS A 143 -4.91 4.83 -2.38
N LEU A 144 -3.87 4.53 -1.61
CA LEU A 144 -3.16 5.53 -0.79
C LEU A 144 -2.12 6.32 -1.56
N GLN A 145 -1.67 5.82 -2.72
CA GLN A 145 -0.53 6.38 -3.44
C GLN A 145 -0.82 7.82 -3.93
N GLY A 146 0.02 8.77 -3.50
CA GLY A 146 -0.11 10.20 -3.82
C GLY A 146 -1.23 10.95 -3.09
N MET A 147 -2.05 10.26 -2.28
CA MET A 147 -3.19 10.88 -1.60
C MET A 147 -2.88 11.31 -0.16
N THR A 148 -1.72 10.95 0.39
CA THR A 148 -1.31 11.31 1.76
C THR A 148 0.17 11.67 1.82
N THR A 149 0.50 12.64 2.67
CA THR A 149 1.90 13.05 2.91
C THR A 149 2.67 12.01 3.73
N GLY A 150 3.98 11.94 3.54
CA GLY A 150 4.86 11.08 4.33
C GLY A 150 4.82 9.60 3.94
N VAL A 151 3.98 9.20 2.98
CA VAL A 151 3.82 7.81 2.53
C VAL A 151 4.37 7.65 1.13
N ASN A 152 5.34 6.76 0.98
CA ASN A 152 5.88 6.33 -0.31
C ASN A 152 5.44 4.89 -0.57
N ILE A 153 4.75 4.66 -1.67
CA ILE A 153 4.29 3.34 -2.10
C ILE A 153 4.90 3.03 -3.45
N THR A 154 5.58 1.91 -3.53
CA THR A 154 6.18 1.43 -4.77
C THR A 154 5.71 0.02 -5.07
N SER A 155 5.45 -0.25 -6.35
CA SER A 155 5.17 -1.59 -6.82
C SER A 155 6.46 -2.23 -7.31
N GLY A 156 6.86 -3.32 -6.69
CA GLY A 156 8.00 -4.09 -7.16
C GLY A 156 7.70 -4.94 -8.39
N SER A 157 6.42 -5.08 -8.77
CA SER A 157 5.96 -5.82 -9.96
C SER A 157 4.59 -5.32 -10.38
N GLY A 158 4.32 -5.30 -11.69
CA GLY A 158 3.00 -5.02 -12.27
C GLY A 158 2.10 -6.25 -12.40
N GLN A 159 2.50 -7.43 -11.94
CA GLN A 159 1.65 -8.63 -11.97
C GLN A 159 0.44 -8.47 -11.05
N PRO A 160 -0.74 -9.00 -11.43
CA PRO A 160 -1.94 -8.98 -10.57
C PRO A 160 -1.68 -9.64 -9.22
N GLY A 161 -2.05 -8.94 -8.12
CA GLY A 161 -1.88 -9.46 -6.77
C GLY A 161 -0.47 -9.35 -6.19
N ALA A 162 0.48 -8.76 -6.91
CA ALA A 162 1.85 -8.58 -6.46
C ALA A 162 1.94 -7.69 -5.21
N ASN A 163 2.94 -7.96 -4.37
CA ASN A 163 3.16 -7.24 -3.14
C ASN A 163 3.56 -5.78 -3.40
N GLN A 164 2.99 -4.87 -2.62
CA GLN A 164 3.33 -3.44 -2.61
C GLN A 164 4.25 -3.14 -1.44
N SER A 165 5.24 -2.30 -1.66
CA SER A 165 6.12 -1.82 -0.60
C SER A 165 5.68 -0.45 -0.13
N ILE A 166 5.41 -0.32 1.16
CA ILE A 166 4.97 0.94 1.77
C ILE A 166 6.02 1.41 2.76
N ARG A 167 6.41 2.68 2.64
CA ARG A 167 7.32 3.33 3.58
C ARG A 167 6.69 4.60 4.11
N ILE A 168 6.62 4.71 5.44
CA ILE A 168 6.18 5.92 6.12
C ILE A 168 7.41 6.59 6.72
N ARG A 169 7.72 7.81 6.23
CA ARG A 169 8.87 8.61 6.69
C ARG A 169 10.22 7.88 6.55
N GLY A 170 10.40 7.13 5.44
CA GLY A 170 11.65 6.47 5.06
C GLY A 170 11.91 5.11 5.72
N MET A 171 13.14 4.62 5.55
CA MET A 171 13.60 3.34 6.11
C MET A 171 13.81 3.45 7.62
N GLY A 172 13.35 2.47 8.39
CA GLY A 172 13.41 2.46 9.85
C GLY A 172 14.35 1.41 10.46
N SER A 173 14.69 0.35 9.71
CA SER A 173 15.50 -0.78 10.23
C SER A 173 16.39 -1.37 9.14
N PHE A 174 17.48 -2.04 9.55
CA PHE A 174 18.31 -2.84 8.64
C PHE A 174 17.67 -4.23 8.35
N ASN A 175 17.38 -5.02 9.39
CA ASN A 175 16.95 -6.41 9.24
C ASN A 175 15.57 -6.72 9.87
N ALA A 176 14.93 -5.75 10.55
CA ALA A 176 13.54 -5.88 10.94
C ALA A 176 12.61 -5.36 9.82
N SER A 177 11.29 -5.54 9.98
CA SER A 177 10.33 -5.03 9.02
C SER A 177 10.40 -3.50 8.89
N ASN A 178 10.30 -3.00 7.67
CA ASN A 178 10.14 -1.59 7.35
C ASN A 178 8.70 -1.26 6.88
N GLU A 179 7.81 -2.26 6.82
CA GLU A 179 6.41 -2.08 6.46
C GLU A 179 5.59 -1.54 7.64
N PRO A 180 4.59 -0.68 7.41
CA PRO A 180 3.68 -0.22 8.46
C PRO A 180 2.82 -1.35 8.99
N LEU A 181 2.29 -1.17 10.20
CA LEU A 181 1.30 -2.06 10.77
C LEU A 181 -0.07 -1.79 10.14
N PHE A 182 -0.73 -2.82 9.64
CA PHE A 182 -2.13 -2.74 9.23
C PHE A 182 -3.07 -3.13 10.37
N VAL A 183 -4.12 -2.34 10.54
CA VAL A 183 -5.16 -2.54 11.56
C VAL A 183 -6.51 -2.45 10.87
N ILE A 184 -7.33 -3.51 10.96
CA ILE A 184 -8.70 -3.53 10.40
C ILE A 184 -9.70 -3.52 11.54
N ASP A 185 -10.58 -2.53 11.59
CA ASP A 185 -11.60 -2.35 12.63
C ASP A 185 -11.04 -2.45 14.06
N GLY A 186 -9.83 -1.92 14.27
CA GLY A 186 -9.13 -1.90 15.57
C GLY A 186 -8.27 -3.13 15.88
N VAL A 187 -8.25 -4.15 15.00
CA VAL A 187 -7.47 -5.37 15.18
C VAL A 187 -6.24 -5.37 14.27
N PRO A 188 -5.01 -5.51 14.82
CA PRO A 188 -3.80 -5.69 14.05
C PRO A 188 -3.83 -6.98 13.24
N VAL A 189 -3.65 -6.87 11.93
CA VAL A 189 -3.67 -8.02 11.00
C VAL A 189 -2.27 -8.35 10.47
N THR A 190 -2.12 -9.56 9.94
CA THR A 190 -0.93 -9.95 9.20
C THR A 190 -0.95 -9.29 7.82
N SER A 191 0.18 -8.73 7.40
CA SER A 191 0.39 -8.05 6.13
C SER A 191 1.66 -8.54 5.44
N GLY A 192 1.90 -8.09 4.22
CA GLY A 192 3.04 -8.49 3.41
C GLY A 192 2.76 -9.71 2.55
N SER A 193 3.81 -10.32 2.01
CA SER A 193 3.69 -11.48 1.15
C SER A 193 3.73 -12.77 1.96
N MET A 194 2.84 -13.70 1.60
CA MET A 194 2.89 -15.10 2.02
C MET A 194 3.33 -15.99 0.86
N GLY A 195 3.68 -17.17 1.17
CA GLY A 195 3.98 -18.28 0.27
C GLY A 195 5.34 -18.86 0.52
N ALA A 196 5.35 -20.17 0.43
CA ALA A 196 6.55 -20.94 0.32
C ALA A 196 6.99 -20.81 -1.14
N GLY A 197 7.87 -19.89 -1.44
CA GLY A 197 8.60 -20.03 -2.70
C GLY A 197 9.14 -21.45 -2.76
N THR A 198 8.89 -22.16 -3.84
CA THR A 198 9.34 -23.54 -4.01
C THR A 198 10.82 -23.53 -4.37
N GLY A 199 11.67 -24.11 -3.51
CA GLY A 199 13.08 -24.36 -3.83
C GLY A 199 13.96 -23.13 -4.06
N ALA A 200 14.99 -23.29 -4.89
CA ALA A 200 15.96 -22.23 -5.23
C ALA A 200 15.35 -21.00 -5.94
N ASP A 201 14.15 -21.14 -6.50
CA ASP A 201 13.49 -20.14 -7.32
C ASP A 201 12.68 -19.14 -6.50
N ALA A 202 12.60 -19.31 -5.16
CA ALA A 202 11.93 -18.36 -4.27
C ALA A 202 12.42 -16.91 -4.45
N ALA A 203 13.68 -16.72 -4.83
CA ALA A 203 14.28 -15.42 -5.09
C ALA A 203 13.70 -14.74 -6.34
N TYR A 204 13.29 -15.51 -7.35
CA TYR A 204 12.72 -14.99 -8.61
C TYR A 204 11.26 -14.57 -8.47
N MET A 205 10.58 -15.04 -7.42
CA MET A 205 9.17 -14.72 -7.13
C MET A 205 9.01 -13.56 -6.15
N ASN A 206 10.09 -12.95 -5.67
CA ASN A 206 10.07 -12.10 -4.48
C ASN A 206 9.07 -10.94 -4.55
N ASN A 207 8.98 -10.27 -5.70
CA ASN A 207 8.08 -9.14 -5.91
C ASN A 207 6.68 -9.57 -6.41
N ALA A 208 6.58 -10.71 -7.10
CA ALA A 208 5.31 -11.25 -7.61
C ALA A 208 4.50 -12.06 -6.57
N LYS A 209 5.06 -12.30 -5.37
CA LYS A 209 4.37 -13.05 -4.30
C LYS A 209 3.03 -12.46 -3.93
N THR A 210 2.10 -13.34 -3.59
CA THR A 210 0.74 -12.98 -3.19
C THR A 210 0.72 -12.06 -1.97
N ASN A 211 0.12 -10.90 -2.12
CA ASN A 211 -0.07 -9.94 -1.03
C ASN A 211 -1.30 -10.30 -0.19
N VAL A 212 -1.10 -10.50 1.12
CA VAL A 212 -2.19 -10.80 2.06
C VAL A 212 -3.25 -9.68 2.08
N MET A 213 -2.86 -8.42 1.91
CA MET A 213 -3.82 -7.31 1.90
C MET A 213 -4.71 -7.28 0.65
N SER A 214 -4.31 -7.96 -0.44
CA SER A 214 -5.18 -8.15 -1.63
C SER A 214 -6.42 -9.01 -1.34
N THR A 215 -6.49 -9.70 -0.19
CA THR A 215 -7.69 -10.39 0.27
C THR A 215 -8.79 -9.44 0.74
N LEU A 216 -8.47 -8.21 1.12
CA LEU A 216 -9.46 -7.20 1.50
C LEU A 216 -10.10 -6.58 0.26
N ASN A 217 -11.44 -6.61 0.19
CA ASN A 217 -12.15 -5.93 -0.89
C ASN A 217 -12.13 -4.41 -0.65
N PRO A 218 -11.51 -3.60 -1.55
CA PRO A 218 -11.47 -2.15 -1.38
C PRO A 218 -12.83 -1.46 -1.36
N ALA A 219 -13.87 -2.09 -1.89
CA ALA A 219 -15.22 -1.56 -1.88
C ALA A 219 -15.90 -1.64 -0.51
N ASP A 220 -15.43 -2.53 0.39
CA ASP A 220 -15.90 -2.63 1.77
C ASP A 220 -15.30 -1.59 2.72
N ILE A 221 -14.40 -0.74 2.23
CA ILE A 221 -13.70 0.26 3.06
C ILE A 221 -14.54 1.53 3.18
N GLU A 222 -14.68 2.03 4.41
CA GLU A 222 -15.29 3.30 4.73
C GLU A 222 -14.27 4.44 4.78
N ASN A 223 -13.15 4.20 5.48
CA ASN A 223 -12.03 5.15 5.53
C ASN A 223 -10.70 4.45 5.80
N ILE A 224 -9.61 5.14 5.45
CA ILE A 224 -8.25 4.74 5.75
C ILE A 224 -7.57 5.89 6.47
N THR A 225 -7.07 5.63 7.68
CA THR A 225 -6.30 6.60 8.46
C THR A 225 -4.84 6.15 8.55
N VAL A 226 -3.92 7.02 8.14
CA VAL A 226 -2.48 6.78 8.25
C VAL A 226 -1.94 7.55 9.45
N ILE A 227 -1.43 6.83 10.43
CA ILE A 227 -0.79 7.37 11.64
C ILE A 227 0.72 7.36 11.43
N LYS A 228 1.35 8.52 11.58
CA LYS A 228 2.75 8.73 11.20
C LYS A 228 3.67 9.04 12.39
N ASP A 229 3.12 9.43 13.53
CA ASP A 229 3.89 9.86 14.72
C ASP A 229 3.70 8.92 15.92
N ALA A 230 4.53 9.12 16.94
CA ALA A 230 4.48 8.33 18.16
C ALA A 230 3.27 8.61 19.04
N ALA A 231 2.62 9.80 18.96
CA ALA A 231 1.53 10.17 19.84
C ALA A 231 0.35 9.20 19.72
N ALA A 232 0.01 8.81 18.50
CA ALA A 232 -1.05 7.83 18.25
C ALA A 232 -0.51 6.40 18.03
N ALA A 233 0.68 6.26 17.44
CA ALA A 233 1.25 4.95 17.12
C ALA A 233 1.76 4.19 18.36
N SER A 234 2.11 4.88 19.47
CA SER A 234 2.58 4.23 20.71
C SER A 234 1.55 3.30 21.36
N LEU A 235 0.26 3.52 21.11
CA LEU A 235 -0.81 2.60 21.55
C LEU A 235 -0.70 1.22 20.87
N TYR A 236 -0.06 1.12 19.70
CA TYR A 236 0.26 -0.13 19.01
C TYR A 236 1.66 -0.66 19.35
N GLY A 237 2.43 0.11 20.15
CA GLY A 237 3.68 -0.27 20.82
C GLY A 237 4.77 -0.78 19.91
N SER A 238 5.17 -2.02 20.16
CA SER A 238 6.29 -2.70 19.54
C SER A 238 6.14 -3.04 18.05
N ARG A 239 5.02 -2.73 17.43
CA ARG A 239 4.74 -3.02 16.01
C ARG A 239 4.53 -1.75 15.18
N ALA A 240 4.56 -0.59 15.83
CA ALA A 240 4.22 0.68 15.21
C ALA A 240 5.43 1.57 14.86
N ALA A 241 6.64 1.00 14.88
CA ALA A 241 7.88 1.71 14.56
C ALA A 241 7.84 2.38 13.18
N ASN A 242 7.18 1.76 12.21
CA ASN A 242 7.09 2.22 10.83
C ASN A 242 5.74 2.89 10.49
N GLY A 243 4.99 3.33 11.53
CA GLY A 243 3.65 3.89 11.37
C GLY A 243 2.56 2.83 11.33
N VAL A 244 1.31 3.29 11.29
CA VAL A 244 0.11 2.42 11.31
C VAL A 244 -0.87 2.87 10.24
N ILE A 245 -1.41 1.91 9.49
CA ILE A 245 -2.49 2.11 8.54
C ILE A 245 -3.75 1.48 9.11
N LEU A 246 -4.70 2.34 9.52
CA LEU A 246 -5.99 1.92 10.07
C LEU A 246 -7.02 1.89 8.97
N ILE A 247 -7.65 0.76 8.80
CA ILE A 247 -8.73 0.55 7.83
C ILE A 247 -10.02 0.36 8.60
N THR A 248 -10.95 1.30 8.42
CA THR A 248 -12.31 1.16 8.93
C THR A 248 -13.19 0.67 7.81
N THR A 249 -13.97 -0.36 8.08
CA THR A 249 -14.82 -0.97 7.09
C THR A 249 -16.26 -0.51 7.25
N LYS A 250 -17.04 -0.58 6.17
CA LYS A 250 -18.46 -0.22 6.13
C LYS A 250 -19.27 -0.97 7.16
N LYS A 251 -20.16 -0.24 7.85
CA LYS A 251 -21.09 -0.75 8.86
C LYS A 251 -22.52 -0.49 8.43
N GLY A 252 -23.46 -1.20 9.06
CA GLY A 252 -24.88 -0.91 8.91
C GLY A 252 -25.25 0.44 9.52
N ALA A 253 -26.21 1.10 8.90
CA ALA A 253 -26.79 2.34 9.40
C ALA A 253 -28.28 2.13 9.72
N VAL A 254 -28.79 2.95 10.65
CA VAL A 254 -30.24 2.97 10.94
C VAL A 254 -30.98 3.53 9.73
N GLY A 255 -32.00 2.83 9.28
CA GLY A 255 -32.81 3.21 8.12
C GLY A 255 -33.26 2.00 7.30
N ARG A 256 -33.95 2.29 6.20
CA ARG A 256 -34.37 1.24 5.26
C ARG A 256 -33.15 0.47 4.72
N THR A 257 -33.36 -0.79 4.37
CA THR A 257 -32.33 -1.58 3.71
C THR A 257 -32.08 -1.03 2.31
N ARG A 258 -30.83 -0.69 2.03
CA ARG A 258 -30.33 -0.27 0.72
C ARG A 258 -29.52 -1.41 0.12
N VAL A 259 -29.79 -1.73 -1.12
CA VAL A 259 -29.03 -2.72 -1.90
C VAL A 259 -28.29 -1.99 -3.00
N THR A 260 -26.96 -2.13 -3.04
CA THR A 260 -26.13 -1.55 -4.08
C THR A 260 -25.52 -2.65 -4.95
N LEU A 261 -25.67 -2.51 -6.25
CA LEU A 261 -25.05 -3.35 -7.27
C LEU A 261 -23.97 -2.53 -7.96
N SER A 262 -22.77 -3.07 -8.09
CA SER A 262 -21.67 -2.46 -8.84
C SER A 262 -21.09 -3.46 -9.82
N ALA A 263 -20.91 -3.04 -11.06
CA ALA A 263 -20.26 -3.82 -12.10
C ALA A 263 -19.29 -2.94 -12.88
N SER A 264 -18.08 -3.43 -13.11
CA SER A 264 -17.12 -2.76 -13.98
C SER A 264 -16.28 -3.76 -14.75
N GLY A 265 -15.82 -3.34 -15.92
CA GLY A 265 -14.92 -4.11 -16.76
C GLY A 265 -14.07 -3.19 -17.62
N GLY A 266 -12.93 -3.71 -18.04
CA GLY A 266 -11.98 -2.91 -18.79
C GLY A 266 -10.84 -3.72 -19.36
N PHE A 267 -9.87 -2.98 -19.89
CA PHE A 267 -8.66 -3.54 -20.49
C PHE A 267 -7.42 -2.78 -20.05
N SER A 268 -6.29 -3.47 -20.11
CA SER A 268 -5.00 -2.94 -19.67
C SER A 268 -3.90 -3.28 -20.66
N ASP A 269 -2.95 -2.37 -20.76
CA ASP A 269 -1.67 -2.55 -21.46
C ASP A 269 -0.50 -2.07 -20.60
N ALA A 270 0.74 -2.12 -21.08
CA ALA A 270 1.89 -1.62 -20.34
C ALA A 270 1.84 -0.09 -20.22
N ALA A 271 2.02 0.45 -19.00
CA ALA A 271 2.02 1.88 -18.76
C ALA A 271 3.20 2.62 -19.41
N VAL A 272 4.28 1.91 -19.70
CA VAL A 272 5.49 2.43 -20.33
C VAL A 272 5.97 1.46 -21.42
N ASN A 273 6.64 1.97 -22.45
CA ASN A 273 7.31 1.14 -23.43
C ASN A 273 8.67 0.66 -22.86
N PHE A 274 8.60 -0.37 -22.01
CA PHE A 274 9.78 -0.86 -21.30
C PHE A 274 10.76 -1.56 -22.24
N ARG A 275 12.05 -1.23 -22.12
CA ARG A 275 13.21 -1.86 -22.77
C ARG A 275 12.98 -2.16 -24.25
N PRO A 276 12.80 -1.14 -25.10
CA PRO A 276 12.74 -1.35 -26.54
C PRO A 276 14.07 -1.92 -27.06
N THR A 277 13.98 -2.99 -27.85
CA THR A 277 15.11 -3.74 -28.37
C THR A 277 15.21 -3.62 -29.90
N LEU A 278 16.37 -3.95 -30.45
CA LEU A 278 16.62 -3.96 -31.89
C LEU A 278 15.75 -4.99 -32.61
N ASN A 279 15.30 -4.64 -33.81
CA ASN A 279 14.70 -5.60 -34.72
C ASN A 279 15.79 -6.49 -35.37
N GLY A 280 15.39 -7.46 -36.21
CA GLY A 280 16.31 -8.42 -36.80
C GLY A 280 17.41 -7.80 -37.66
N ASP A 281 17.03 -6.83 -38.52
CA ASP A 281 17.98 -6.19 -39.44
C ASP A 281 18.98 -5.32 -38.65
N GLN A 282 18.49 -4.52 -37.71
CA GLN A 282 19.34 -3.69 -36.85
C GLN A 282 20.32 -4.55 -36.03
N ARG A 283 19.81 -5.67 -35.47
CA ARG A 283 20.67 -6.59 -34.72
C ARG A 283 21.72 -7.22 -35.60
N ARG A 284 21.38 -7.61 -36.86
CA ARG A 284 22.29 -8.18 -37.79
C ARG A 284 23.43 -7.21 -38.19
N GLU A 285 23.09 -5.94 -38.37
CA GLU A 285 24.08 -4.88 -38.62
C GLU A 285 25.06 -4.77 -37.46
N MET A 286 24.53 -4.71 -36.22
CA MET A 286 25.37 -4.63 -35.00
C MET A 286 26.27 -5.87 -34.85
N ILE A 287 25.75 -7.06 -35.09
CA ILE A 287 26.53 -8.31 -34.99
C ILE A 287 27.64 -8.34 -36.07
N TYR A 288 27.33 -7.91 -37.31
CA TYR A 288 28.33 -7.79 -38.35
C TYR A 288 29.47 -6.87 -37.93
N GLU A 289 29.16 -5.67 -37.47
CA GLU A 289 30.14 -4.68 -36.98
C GLU A 289 30.97 -5.23 -35.81
N GLY A 290 30.30 -5.90 -34.86
CA GLY A 290 30.98 -6.49 -33.70
C GLY A 290 31.96 -7.59 -34.08
N LEU A 291 31.63 -8.41 -35.07
CA LEU A 291 32.54 -9.42 -35.64
C LEU A 291 33.71 -8.79 -36.40
N TYR A 292 33.40 -7.76 -37.21
CA TYR A 292 34.39 -7.00 -37.93
C TYR A 292 35.40 -6.33 -36.99
N ASN A 293 34.90 -5.65 -35.96
CA ASN A 293 35.74 -5.02 -34.94
C ASN A 293 36.55 -6.03 -34.14
N SER A 294 36.00 -7.21 -33.85
CA SER A 294 36.70 -8.31 -33.17
C SER A 294 37.85 -8.85 -34.02
N ALA A 295 37.66 -8.97 -35.33
CA ALA A 295 38.70 -9.41 -36.26
C ALA A 295 39.85 -8.39 -36.33
N ILE A 296 39.53 -7.09 -36.37
CA ILE A 296 40.55 -6.02 -36.31
C ILE A 296 41.34 -6.12 -35.00
N ASP A 297 40.68 -6.23 -33.87
CA ASP A 297 41.35 -6.29 -32.57
C ASP A 297 42.22 -7.53 -32.39
N LYS A 298 41.89 -8.63 -33.10
CA LYS A 298 42.69 -9.88 -33.19
C LYS A 298 43.79 -9.84 -34.26
N GLY A 299 43.90 -8.75 -35.03
CA GLY A 299 44.92 -8.60 -36.07
C GLY A 299 44.72 -9.56 -37.27
N MET A 300 43.47 -9.90 -37.61
CA MET A 300 43.17 -10.77 -38.74
C MET A 300 43.40 -10.04 -40.09
N GLU A 301 43.92 -10.75 -41.10
CA GLU A 301 44.19 -10.18 -42.40
C GLU A 301 42.95 -9.78 -43.20
N SER A 302 41.81 -10.49 -42.99
CA SER A 302 40.55 -10.28 -43.72
C SER A 302 39.35 -10.10 -42.75
N PRO A 303 39.23 -8.98 -42.02
CA PRO A 303 38.13 -8.77 -41.06
C PRO A 303 36.74 -8.88 -41.67
N GLU A 304 36.55 -8.42 -42.90
CA GLU A 304 35.28 -8.47 -43.63
C GLU A 304 34.84 -9.91 -43.95
N GLU A 305 35.79 -10.75 -44.40
CA GLU A 305 35.50 -12.17 -44.69
C GLU A 305 35.14 -12.92 -43.40
N TYR A 306 35.87 -12.64 -42.32
CA TYR A 306 35.55 -13.22 -41.00
C TYR A 306 34.14 -12.86 -40.56
N ALA A 307 33.74 -11.58 -40.67
CA ALA A 307 32.42 -11.14 -40.29
C ALA A 307 31.32 -11.81 -41.13
N LYS A 308 31.48 -11.86 -42.44
CA LYS A 308 30.55 -12.53 -43.39
C LYS A 308 30.43 -14.02 -43.15
N ALA A 309 31.50 -14.71 -42.81
CA ALA A 309 31.50 -16.15 -42.57
C ALA A 309 30.80 -16.54 -41.23
N ASN A 310 30.73 -15.64 -40.25
CA ASN A 310 30.24 -15.94 -38.91
C ASN A 310 28.89 -15.26 -38.58
N ILE A 311 28.41 -14.30 -39.37
CA ILE A 311 27.23 -13.51 -39.03
C ILE A 311 25.97 -14.36 -38.82
N ASP A 312 25.74 -15.36 -39.67
CA ASP A 312 24.55 -16.21 -39.62
C ASP A 312 24.49 -17.06 -38.36
N MET A 313 25.66 -17.39 -37.78
CA MET A 313 25.74 -18.12 -36.53
C MET A 313 25.17 -17.32 -35.36
N TYR A 314 25.30 -15.99 -35.33
CA TYR A 314 24.90 -15.13 -34.21
C TYR A 314 23.65 -14.29 -34.49
N ALA A 315 23.44 -13.87 -35.75
CA ALA A 315 22.30 -13.02 -36.12
C ALA A 315 21.17 -13.79 -36.82
N GLY A 316 21.40 -15.09 -37.13
CA GLY A 316 20.45 -15.92 -37.89
C GLY A 316 20.45 -15.64 -39.37
N ILE A 317 19.70 -16.43 -40.12
CA ILE A 317 19.55 -16.37 -41.57
C ILE A 317 18.33 -15.52 -41.91
N PRO A 318 18.44 -14.37 -42.59
CA PRO A 318 17.34 -13.45 -42.87
C PRO A 318 16.15 -14.07 -43.58
N GLU A 319 16.41 -15.06 -44.46
CA GLU A 319 15.41 -15.77 -45.26
C GLU A 319 14.44 -16.60 -44.40
N LEU A 320 14.82 -16.93 -43.17
CA LEU A 320 13.96 -17.60 -42.19
C LEU A 320 13.00 -16.65 -41.51
N GLY A 321 13.16 -15.34 -41.72
CA GLY A 321 12.37 -14.28 -41.07
C GLY A 321 12.80 -13.99 -39.63
N TYR A 322 12.16 -13.00 -39.06
CA TYR A 322 12.41 -12.56 -37.70
C TYR A 322 11.14 -12.62 -36.85
N THR A 323 11.31 -12.95 -35.58
CA THR A 323 10.21 -12.99 -34.58
C THR A 323 10.17 -11.70 -33.80
N ASP A 324 9.02 -11.03 -33.77
CA ASP A 324 8.73 -9.96 -32.83
C ASP A 324 8.23 -10.56 -31.49
N TRP A 325 9.17 -10.90 -30.61
CA TRP A 325 8.87 -11.53 -29.33
C TRP A 325 8.01 -10.67 -28.43
N ARG A 326 8.06 -9.33 -28.55
CA ARG A 326 7.20 -8.44 -27.78
C ARG A 326 5.73 -8.61 -28.14
N LYS A 327 5.44 -8.70 -29.44
CA LYS A 327 4.08 -8.93 -29.96
C LYS A 327 3.56 -10.33 -29.61
N GLU A 328 4.43 -11.32 -29.61
CA GLU A 328 4.05 -12.71 -29.32
C GLU A 328 3.80 -12.98 -27.82
N LEU A 329 4.48 -12.27 -26.92
CA LEU A 329 4.44 -12.52 -25.48
C LEU A 329 3.50 -11.58 -24.75
N LEU A 330 3.37 -10.30 -25.19
CA LEU A 330 2.55 -9.32 -24.52
C LEU A 330 1.14 -9.28 -25.11
N ARG A 331 0.15 -9.19 -24.23
CA ARG A 331 -1.26 -9.12 -24.63
C ARG A 331 -1.95 -7.90 -24.01
N THR A 332 -3.08 -7.53 -24.57
CA THR A 332 -4.07 -6.70 -23.89
C THR A 332 -4.73 -7.54 -22.80
N ALA A 333 -4.59 -7.13 -21.55
CA ALA A 333 -5.16 -7.81 -20.40
C ALA A 333 -6.57 -7.29 -20.11
N HIS A 334 -7.45 -8.16 -19.63
CA HIS A 334 -8.83 -7.81 -19.27
C HIS A 334 -9.01 -7.82 -17.75
N ASN A 335 -9.95 -7.00 -17.28
CA ASN A 335 -10.34 -6.98 -15.88
C ASN A 335 -11.87 -6.87 -15.74
N GLN A 336 -12.40 -7.45 -14.66
CA GLN A 336 -13.82 -7.48 -14.32
C GLN A 336 -13.99 -7.40 -12.82
N ASN A 337 -15.00 -6.63 -12.37
CA ASN A 337 -15.35 -6.54 -10.97
C ASN A 337 -16.86 -6.46 -10.81
N TYR A 338 -17.43 -7.33 -9.98
CA TYR A 338 -18.86 -7.38 -9.66
C TYR A 338 -19.02 -7.39 -8.16
N GLU A 339 -19.94 -6.58 -7.66
CA GLU A 339 -20.22 -6.46 -6.25
C GLU A 339 -21.70 -6.26 -5.98
N VAL A 340 -22.19 -6.91 -4.94
CA VAL A 340 -23.51 -6.70 -4.35
C VAL A 340 -23.33 -6.42 -2.89
N SER A 341 -23.91 -5.32 -2.39
CA SER A 341 -23.91 -5.02 -0.96
C SER A 341 -25.31 -4.63 -0.47
N ALA A 342 -25.58 -4.93 0.78
CA ALA A 342 -26.82 -4.57 1.46
C ALA A 342 -26.50 -3.98 2.83
N SER A 343 -27.09 -2.84 3.15
CA SER A 343 -26.93 -2.18 4.46
C SER A 343 -28.26 -1.65 4.96
N GLY A 344 -28.48 -1.71 6.26
CA GLY A 344 -29.71 -1.20 6.86
C GLY A 344 -29.84 -1.56 8.34
N GLY A 345 -31.01 -1.33 8.90
CA GLY A 345 -31.30 -1.71 10.26
C GLY A 345 -32.23 -0.73 10.97
N ASN A 346 -32.38 -0.93 12.25
CA ASN A 346 -33.16 -0.09 13.15
C ASN A 346 -32.29 0.41 14.33
N GLU A 347 -32.86 1.12 15.28
CA GLU A 347 -32.14 1.66 16.43
C GLU A 347 -31.44 0.60 17.30
N ARG A 348 -31.86 -0.69 17.20
CA ARG A 348 -31.30 -1.79 17.99
C ARG A 348 -30.33 -2.64 17.19
N THR A 349 -30.64 -2.93 15.92
CA THR A 349 -29.85 -3.82 15.08
C THR A 349 -29.50 -3.13 13.79
N THR A 350 -28.21 -3.08 13.46
CA THR A 350 -27.73 -2.63 12.15
C THR A 350 -26.89 -3.72 11.51
N PHE A 351 -26.94 -3.82 10.19
CA PHE A 351 -26.17 -4.79 9.43
C PHE A 351 -25.60 -4.21 8.14
N TYR A 352 -24.45 -4.75 7.73
CA TYR A 352 -23.86 -4.59 6.41
C TYR A 352 -23.44 -5.97 5.92
N SER A 353 -23.74 -6.29 4.67
CA SER A 353 -23.24 -7.48 4.02
C SER A 353 -22.82 -7.19 2.59
N SER A 354 -21.77 -7.86 2.10
CA SER A 354 -21.32 -7.74 0.71
C SER A 354 -20.86 -9.08 0.16
N LEU A 355 -21.00 -9.22 -1.15
CA LEU A 355 -20.43 -10.30 -1.95
C LEU A 355 -19.71 -9.66 -3.14
N GLY A 356 -18.48 -10.09 -3.41
CA GLY A 356 -17.68 -9.55 -4.48
C GLY A 356 -16.96 -10.62 -5.28
N PHE A 357 -16.87 -10.42 -6.59
CA PHE A 357 -16.01 -11.15 -7.50
C PHE A 357 -15.14 -10.16 -8.27
N ASN A 358 -13.86 -10.46 -8.35
CA ASN A 358 -12.89 -9.67 -9.11
C ASN A 358 -11.98 -10.61 -9.88
N ARG A 359 -11.78 -10.32 -11.17
CA ARG A 359 -10.79 -10.97 -12.02
C ARG A 359 -9.90 -9.92 -12.66
N GLN A 360 -8.61 -10.12 -12.61
CA GLN A 360 -7.61 -9.31 -13.31
C GLN A 360 -6.62 -10.21 -14.04
N GLU A 361 -6.40 -9.94 -15.30
CA GLU A 361 -5.35 -10.55 -16.11
C GLU A 361 -4.10 -9.69 -16.11
N GLY A 362 -2.93 -10.32 -16.28
CA GLY A 362 -1.66 -9.65 -16.50
C GLY A 362 -1.31 -9.54 -17.97
N LEU A 363 -0.25 -8.80 -18.26
CA LEU A 363 0.25 -8.50 -19.61
C LEU A 363 0.73 -9.72 -20.38
N VAL A 364 0.94 -10.85 -19.71
CA VAL A 364 1.43 -12.11 -20.25
C VAL A 364 0.45 -13.22 -19.91
N GLU A 365 0.38 -14.27 -20.76
CA GLU A 365 -0.38 -15.49 -20.46
C GLU A 365 0.08 -16.09 -19.12
N ASN A 366 -0.79 -16.82 -18.40
CA ASN A 366 -0.54 -17.40 -17.08
C ASN A 366 -0.14 -16.37 -15.99
N SER A 367 -0.64 -15.14 -16.15
CA SER A 367 -0.59 -14.12 -15.12
C SER A 367 -2.01 -13.61 -14.90
N SER A 368 -2.59 -13.92 -13.73
CA SER A 368 -3.97 -13.53 -13.39
C SER A 368 -4.23 -13.59 -11.89
N LEU A 369 -5.28 -12.90 -11.46
CA LEU A 369 -5.82 -12.93 -10.10
C LEU A 369 -7.33 -13.03 -10.15
N ASP A 370 -7.89 -14.06 -9.51
CA ASP A 370 -9.31 -14.20 -9.23
C ASP A 370 -9.55 -14.09 -7.72
N ARG A 371 -10.47 -13.22 -7.29
CA ARG A 371 -10.85 -13.04 -5.89
C ARG A 371 -12.36 -13.14 -5.71
N TYR A 372 -12.77 -13.99 -4.80
CA TYR A 372 -14.12 -14.10 -4.28
C TYR A 372 -14.12 -13.62 -2.84
N SER A 373 -14.98 -12.68 -2.50
CA SER A 373 -15.06 -12.09 -1.15
C SER A 373 -16.49 -12.07 -0.65
N ALA A 374 -16.65 -12.33 0.64
CA ALA A 374 -17.91 -12.19 1.37
C ALA A 374 -17.66 -11.49 2.69
N ARG A 375 -18.53 -10.60 3.07
CA ARG A 375 -18.45 -9.86 4.32
C ARG A 375 -19.81 -9.77 5.01
N LEU A 376 -19.78 -9.86 6.34
CA LEU A 376 -20.93 -9.63 7.21
C LEU A 376 -20.47 -8.80 8.41
N ASN A 377 -21.19 -7.72 8.68
CA ASN A 377 -21.03 -6.91 9.90
C ASN A 377 -22.41 -6.73 10.52
N VAL A 378 -22.55 -7.06 11.80
CA VAL A 378 -23.80 -6.91 12.56
C VAL A 378 -23.48 -6.26 13.90
N THR A 379 -24.29 -5.27 14.28
CA THR A 379 -24.25 -4.65 15.60
C THR A 379 -25.63 -4.70 16.23
N GLN A 380 -25.69 -5.14 17.48
CA GLN A 380 -26.90 -5.29 18.26
C GLN A 380 -26.78 -4.56 19.60
N LYS A 381 -27.65 -3.59 19.85
CA LYS A 381 -27.81 -2.98 21.18
C LYS A 381 -28.69 -3.88 22.02
N VAL A 382 -28.22 -4.20 23.22
CA VAL A 382 -28.90 -5.02 24.22
C VAL A 382 -29.30 -4.14 25.40
N GLY A 383 -30.58 -3.77 25.43
CA GLY A 383 -31.05 -2.75 26.36
C GLY A 383 -30.44 -1.37 26.05
N SER A 384 -30.27 -0.55 27.10
CA SER A 384 -29.73 0.81 26.99
C SER A 384 -28.23 0.91 27.33
N ARG A 385 -27.60 -0.19 27.77
CA ARG A 385 -26.25 -0.15 28.33
C ARG A 385 -25.26 -1.12 27.67
N ALA A 386 -25.73 -2.10 26.91
CA ALA A 386 -24.87 -3.10 26.32
C ALA A 386 -24.97 -3.10 24.80
N GLU A 387 -23.87 -3.44 24.16
CA GLU A 387 -23.77 -3.59 22.71
C GLU A 387 -22.90 -4.81 22.40
N ILE A 388 -23.38 -5.65 21.49
CA ILE A 388 -22.65 -6.80 20.94
C ILE A 388 -22.51 -6.57 19.45
N GLY A 389 -21.34 -6.84 18.89
CA GLY A 389 -21.13 -6.75 17.47
C GLY A 389 -20.20 -7.83 16.96
N GLY A 390 -20.32 -8.13 15.69
CA GLY A 390 -19.48 -9.10 14.99
C GLY A 390 -19.21 -8.66 13.56
N ASN A 391 -18.01 -8.94 13.12
CA ASN A 391 -17.53 -8.69 11.76
C ASN A 391 -16.85 -9.97 11.28
N MET A 392 -17.27 -10.48 10.13
CA MET A 392 -16.68 -11.63 9.48
C MET A 392 -16.37 -11.31 8.03
N MET A 393 -15.16 -11.58 7.62
CA MET A 393 -14.68 -11.50 6.25
C MET A 393 -14.17 -12.87 5.81
N PHE A 394 -14.63 -13.34 4.68
CA PHE A 394 -14.15 -14.54 4.01
C PHE A 394 -13.67 -14.17 2.61
N THR A 395 -12.48 -14.61 2.25
CA THR A 395 -11.93 -14.37 0.92
C THR A 395 -11.22 -15.62 0.42
N GLN A 396 -11.51 -15.98 -0.81
CA GLN A 396 -10.74 -16.95 -1.58
C GLN A 396 -10.11 -16.23 -2.78
N MET A 397 -8.81 -16.38 -2.93
CA MET A 397 -8.03 -15.77 -3.99
C MET A 397 -7.21 -16.85 -4.70
N SER A 398 -7.19 -16.81 -6.03
CA SER A 398 -6.34 -17.66 -6.86
C SER A 398 -5.48 -16.77 -7.75
N GLN A 399 -4.18 -16.91 -7.66
CA GLN A 399 -3.20 -16.17 -8.44
C GLN A 399 -2.40 -17.14 -9.31
N GLU A 400 -2.32 -16.83 -10.60
CA GLU A 400 -1.32 -17.41 -11.50
C GLU A 400 -0.25 -16.35 -11.73
N MET A 401 1.02 -16.73 -11.66
CA MET A 401 2.12 -15.79 -11.73
C MET A 401 3.29 -16.33 -12.54
N ASN A 402 3.93 -15.44 -13.28
CA ASN A 402 5.18 -15.73 -13.98
C ASN A 402 6.37 -15.39 -13.07
N GLU A 403 7.48 -16.11 -13.26
CA GLU A 403 8.75 -15.75 -12.62
C GLU A 403 9.24 -14.41 -13.13
N GLU A 404 10.01 -13.72 -12.32
CA GLU A 404 10.54 -12.38 -12.61
C GLU A 404 12.05 -12.33 -12.39
N ARG A 405 12.60 -11.11 -12.49
CA ARG A 405 14.01 -10.82 -12.26
C ARG A 405 14.93 -11.62 -13.19
N GLY A 406 15.96 -12.26 -12.69
CA GLY A 406 16.94 -13.01 -13.44
C GLY A 406 16.56 -14.44 -13.80
N SER A 407 15.30 -14.84 -13.64
CA SER A 407 14.83 -16.16 -14.07
C SER A 407 14.88 -16.30 -15.59
N ASN A 408 15.39 -17.40 -16.07
CA ASN A 408 15.49 -17.66 -17.51
C ASN A 408 14.11 -17.80 -18.18
N ILE A 409 13.07 -18.14 -17.45
CA ILE A 409 11.69 -18.22 -17.96
C ILE A 409 10.88 -16.96 -17.70
N ASN A 410 11.51 -15.90 -17.18
CA ASN A 410 10.88 -14.59 -17.02
C ASN A 410 10.52 -14.01 -18.40
N PRO A 411 9.23 -13.84 -18.74
CA PRO A 411 8.82 -13.34 -20.05
C PRO A 411 9.32 -11.92 -20.33
N PHE A 412 9.43 -11.07 -19.30
CA PHE A 412 9.90 -9.70 -19.44
C PHE A 412 11.42 -9.63 -19.65
N LEU A 413 12.19 -10.53 -19.02
CA LEU A 413 13.62 -10.70 -19.30
C LEU A 413 13.82 -11.25 -20.71
N CYS A 414 12.99 -12.19 -21.15
CA CYS A 414 13.06 -12.75 -22.50
C CYS A 414 12.81 -11.69 -23.57
N VAL A 415 11.75 -10.88 -23.43
CA VAL A 415 11.45 -9.78 -24.37
C VAL A 415 12.55 -8.74 -24.42
N ALA A 416 13.15 -8.42 -23.27
CA ALA A 416 14.15 -7.36 -23.14
C ALA A 416 15.59 -7.80 -23.44
N VAL A 417 15.91 -9.10 -23.26
CA VAL A 417 17.29 -9.59 -23.22
C VAL A 417 17.50 -10.85 -24.05
N SER A 418 16.87 -11.98 -23.69
CA SER A 418 17.31 -13.30 -24.11
C SER A 418 16.61 -13.84 -25.37
N ALA A 419 15.44 -13.36 -25.76
CA ALA A 419 14.74 -13.77 -26.94
C ALA A 419 15.17 -12.89 -28.14
N THR A 420 16.14 -13.35 -28.92
CA THR A 420 16.62 -12.59 -30.08
C THR A 420 15.63 -12.65 -31.23
N PRO A 421 15.54 -11.62 -32.08
CA PRO A 421 14.63 -11.61 -33.23
C PRO A 421 14.86 -12.77 -34.23
N SER A 422 16.07 -13.25 -34.31
CA SER A 422 16.46 -14.37 -35.21
C SER A 422 16.03 -15.74 -34.71
N MET A 423 15.54 -15.85 -33.48
CA MET A 423 15.04 -17.10 -32.91
C MET A 423 13.60 -17.36 -33.38
N PRO A 424 13.32 -18.45 -34.14
CA PRO A 424 11.96 -18.80 -34.51
C PRO A 424 11.20 -19.41 -33.32
N ILE A 425 9.88 -19.25 -33.31
CA ILE A 425 9.01 -19.85 -32.26
C ILE A 425 8.98 -21.37 -32.42
N ARG A 426 8.85 -21.85 -33.67
CA ARG A 426 8.71 -23.27 -34.04
C ARG A 426 9.66 -23.64 -35.16
N ASP A 427 10.09 -24.89 -35.16
CA ASP A 427 10.84 -25.47 -36.26
C ASP A 427 9.93 -25.84 -37.46
N ALA A 428 10.52 -26.33 -38.52
CA ALA A 428 9.82 -26.78 -39.75
C ALA A 428 8.83 -27.93 -39.49
N SER A 429 9.01 -28.68 -38.42
CA SER A 429 8.13 -29.78 -37.98
C SER A 429 7.00 -29.30 -37.04
N GLY A 430 6.96 -27.99 -36.70
CA GLY A 430 5.93 -27.40 -35.83
C GLY A 430 6.24 -27.50 -34.33
N ASN A 431 7.38 -28.05 -33.92
CA ASN A 431 7.78 -28.13 -32.53
C ASN A 431 8.36 -26.78 -32.06
N TYR A 432 8.20 -26.47 -30.78
CA TYR A 432 8.86 -25.29 -30.19
C TYR A 432 10.38 -25.45 -30.29
N VAL A 433 11.06 -24.42 -30.80
CA VAL A 433 12.52 -24.37 -30.82
C VAL A 433 13.03 -24.32 -29.38
N GLY A 434 13.74 -25.36 -28.96
CA GLY A 434 14.23 -25.50 -27.57
C GLY A 434 15.57 -24.84 -27.32
N SER A 435 16.38 -24.66 -28.40
CA SER A 435 17.70 -24.06 -28.32
C SER A 435 18.01 -23.33 -29.64
N TYR A 436 18.51 -22.13 -29.52
CA TYR A 436 19.01 -21.33 -30.65
C TYR A 436 20.40 -20.80 -30.29
N PRO A 437 21.29 -20.45 -31.21
CA PRO A 437 22.61 -19.96 -30.86
C PRO A 437 22.57 -18.93 -29.75
N GLY A 438 23.09 -19.32 -28.57
CA GLY A 438 23.19 -18.47 -27.38
C GLY A 438 22.08 -18.58 -26.36
N THR A 439 20.92 -19.18 -26.66
CA THR A 439 19.85 -19.35 -25.67
C THR A 439 19.22 -20.74 -25.74
N ASN A 440 18.86 -21.29 -24.57
CA ASN A 440 18.13 -22.54 -24.41
C ASN A 440 16.66 -22.31 -23.98
N VAL A 441 16.16 -21.10 -24.10
CA VAL A 441 14.85 -20.68 -23.63
C VAL A 441 13.94 -20.35 -24.80
N ASN A 442 12.76 -20.96 -24.84
CA ASN A 442 11.66 -20.49 -25.67
C ASN A 442 10.54 -19.96 -24.73
N PRO A 443 10.43 -18.64 -24.58
CA PRO A 443 9.53 -18.07 -23.60
C PRO A 443 8.06 -18.40 -23.83
N LEU A 444 7.64 -18.56 -25.09
CA LEU A 444 6.26 -18.89 -25.42
C LEU A 444 5.92 -20.35 -25.08
N ARG A 445 6.88 -21.27 -25.31
CA ARG A 445 6.76 -22.64 -24.82
C ARG A 445 6.64 -22.66 -23.31
N ASP A 446 7.58 -22.04 -22.61
CA ASP A 446 7.66 -22.10 -21.15
C ASP A 446 6.41 -21.53 -20.50
N ILE A 447 5.87 -20.40 -20.98
CA ILE A 447 4.60 -19.85 -20.50
C ILE A 447 3.42 -20.79 -20.69
N ARG A 448 3.37 -21.53 -21.81
CA ARG A 448 2.22 -22.39 -22.14
C ARG A 448 2.30 -23.79 -21.55
N THR A 449 3.48 -24.26 -21.19
CA THR A 449 3.68 -25.60 -20.63
C THR A 449 3.91 -25.59 -19.13
N ASP A 450 4.51 -24.55 -18.59
CA ASP A 450 4.78 -24.43 -17.17
C ASP A 450 3.63 -23.72 -16.45
N TYR A 451 3.49 -23.94 -15.15
CA TYR A 451 2.57 -23.13 -14.36
C TYR A 451 3.10 -22.90 -12.95
N ASN A 452 2.71 -21.77 -12.39
CA ASN A 452 2.93 -21.41 -11.01
C ASN A 452 1.66 -20.79 -10.44
N ARG A 453 1.01 -21.49 -9.51
CA ARG A 453 -0.30 -21.15 -8.97
C ARG A 453 -0.27 -21.08 -7.47
N SER A 454 -0.85 -20.02 -6.93
CA SER A 454 -1.09 -19.84 -5.51
C SER A 454 -2.58 -19.65 -5.24
N ARG A 455 -3.12 -20.44 -4.31
CA ARG A 455 -4.50 -20.28 -3.84
C ARG A 455 -4.52 -19.96 -2.37
N MET A 456 -5.03 -18.78 -2.04
CA MET A 456 -5.13 -18.29 -0.66
C MET A 456 -6.60 -18.25 -0.23
N THR A 457 -6.88 -18.80 0.95
CA THR A 457 -8.17 -18.68 1.63
C THR A 457 -7.95 -17.99 2.96
N ARG A 458 -8.67 -16.91 3.22
CA ARG A 458 -8.58 -16.16 4.48
C ARG A 458 -9.95 -16.01 5.12
N MET A 459 -10.02 -16.25 6.41
CA MET A 459 -11.14 -15.94 7.27
C MET A 459 -10.67 -15.00 8.37
N PHE A 460 -11.20 -13.79 8.40
CA PHE A 460 -10.95 -12.81 9.44
C PHE A 460 -12.26 -12.53 10.17
N SER A 461 -12.31 -12.86 11.46
CA SER A 461 -13.49 -12.73 12.28
C SER A 461 -13.18 -11.95 13.55
N THR A 462 -14.04 -11.00 13.88
CA THR A 462 -13.97 -10.21 15.12
C THR A 462 -15.34 -10.16 15.78
N GLY A 463 -15.38 -10.50 17.06
CA GLY A 463 -16.55 -10.31 17.90
C GLY A 463 -16.22 -9.37 19.03
N TYR A 464 -17.17 -8.52 19.43
CA TYR A 464 -17.02 -7.69 20.62
C TYR A 464 -18.30 -7.61 21.43
N ALA A 465 -18.10 -7.41 22.72
CA ALA A 465 -19.16 -7.05 23.66
C ALA A 465 -18.73 -5.83 24.45
N SER A 466 -19.61 -4.86 24.63
CA SER A 466 -19.34 -3.68 25.46
C SER A 466 -20.52 -3.39 26.38
N VAL A 467 -20.21 -2.86 27.57
CA VAL A 467 -21.22 -2.48 28.57
C VAL A 467 -20.84 -1.16 29.21
N ASP A 468 -21.81 -0.25 29.28
CA ASP A 468 -21.70 1.00 30.04
C ASP A 468 -22.00 0.69 31.51
N ILE A 469 -20.95 0.54 32.34
CA ILE A 469 -21.05 0.22 33.77
C ILE A 469 -21.76 1.35 34.50
N ILE A 470 -21.28 2.58 34.31
CA ILE A 470 -21.89 3.84 34.74
C ILE A 470 -21.73 4.86 33.59
N LYS A 471 -22.44 5.98 33.66
CA LYS A 471 -22.33 7.04 32.64
C LYS A 471 -20.89 7.49 32.47
N GLY A 472 -20.36 7.25 31.26
CA GLY A 472 -18.98 7.58 30.88
C GLY A 472 -17.95 6.48 31.16
N LEU A 473 -18.28 5.38 31.83
CA LEU A 473 -17.36 4.25 32.06
C LEU A 473 -17.83 3.02 31.26
N LYS A 474 -17.08 2.67 30.21
CA LYS A 474 -17.38 1.55 29.34
C LYS A 474 -16.32 0.44 29.48
N LEU A 475 -16.77 -0.77 29.66
CA LEU A 475 -15.97 -1.99 29.55
C LEU A 475 -16.23 -2.61 28.18
N LYS A 476 -15.17 -3.01 27.46
CA LYS A 476 -15.28 -3.69 26.16
C LYS A 476 -14.31 -4.86 26.11
N GLU A 477 -14.81 -6.00 25.67
CA GLU A 477 -13.99 -7.16 25.26
C GLU A 477 -14.08 -7.31 23.74
N THR A 478 -12.92 -7.57 23.11
CA THR A 478 -12.83 -7.85 21.67
C THR A 478 -12.04 -9.12 21.45
N LEU A 479 -12.61 -10.08 20.75
CA LEU A 479 -11.99 -11.32 20.36
C LEU A 479 -11.84 -11.33 18.82
N SER A 480 -10.66 -11.70 18.33
CA SER A 480 -10.43 -11.79 16.89
C SER A 480 -9.64 -13.02 16.53
N TYR A 481 -9.96 -13.60 15.38
CA TYR A 481 -9.23 -14.71 14.79
C TYR A 481 -9.00 -14.44 13.30
N ASP A 482 -7.71 -14.35 12.91
CA ASP A 482 -7.24 -14.20 11.54
C ASP A 482 -6.59 -15.53 11.10
N TYR A 483 -7.30 -16.26 10.24
CA TYR A 483 -6.88 -17.56 9.75
C TYR A 483 -6.66 -17.51 8.24
N THR A 484 -5.48 -17.95 7.80
CA THR A 484 -5.15 -17.97 6.38
C THR A 484 -4.45 -19.27 6.03
N VAL A 485 -4.88 -19.85 4.92
CA VAL A 485 -4.21 -21.00 4.27
C VAL A 485 -3.85 -20.60 2.85
N GLN A 486 -2.59 -20.76 2.50
CA GLN A 486 -2.10 -20.64 1.13
C GLN A 486 -1.61 -22.00 0.65
N LYS A 487 -2.06 -22.39 -0.55
CA LYS A 487 -1.63 -23.61 -1.25
C LYS A 487 -0.93 -23.20 -2.53
N ASP A 488 0.32 -23.62 -2.66
CA ASP A 488 1.16 -23.34 -3.82
C ASP A 488 1.38 -24.62 -4.63
N SER A 489 1.36 -24.50 -5.96
CA SER A 489 1.66 -25.59 -6.87
C SER A 489 2.43 -25.05 -8.08
N ARG A 490 3.48 -25.77 -8.48
CA ARG A 490 4.33 -25.42 -9.60
C ARG A 490 4.66 -26.65 -10.42
N TYR A 491 4.72 -26.47 -11.72
CA TYR A 491 5.17 -27.49 -12.67
C TYR A 491 6.12 -26.85 -13.68
N LEU A 492 7.22 -27.54 -13.96
CA LEU A 492 8.19 -27.24 -15.02
C LEU A 492 8.25 -28.39 -16.00
N ASN A 493 8.02 -28.08 -17.27
CA ASN A 493 8.14 -29.03 -18.36
C ASN A 493 9.61 -29.48 -18.52
N PRO A 494 9.90 -30.73 -19.01
CA PRO A 494 11.25 -31.20 -19.23
C PRO A 494 12.12 -30.30 -20.10
N LEU A 495 11.51 -29.54 -20.99
CA LEU A 495 12.19 -28.58 -21.87
C LEU A 495 12.27 -27.17 -21.31
N SER A 496 11.72 -26.91 -20.12
CA SER A 496 11.68 -25.57 -19.51
C SER A 496 13.07 -24.96 -19.37
N GLY A 497 13.17 -23.67 -19.69
CA GLY A 497 14.38 -22.88 -19.48
C GLY A 497 14.80 -22.69 -18.02
N ALA A 498 13.89 -22.94 -17.07
CA ALA A 498 14.18 -22.96 -15.63
C ALA A 498 14.74 -24.29 -15.12
N GLY A 499 14.63 -25.34 -15.94
CA GLY A 499 15.13 -26.66 -15.58
C GLY A 499 16.67 -26.74 -15.54
N PRO A 500 17.24 -27.78 -14.90
CA PRO A 500 18.67 -27.99 -14.89
C PRO A 500 19.19 -28.13 -16.34
N LYS A 501 20.31 -27.52 -16.63
CA LYS A 501 20.92 -27.43 -17.98
C LYS A 501 21.29 -28.75 -18.66
N SER A 502 21.21 -29.88 -17.96
CA SER A 502 21.52 -31.21 -18.48
C SER A 502 20.33 -32.14 -18.27
N GLY A 503 19.59 -32.41 -19.35
CA GLY A 503 18.58 -33.48 -19.41
C GLY A 503 17.51 -33.30 -18.34
N SER A 504 16.84 -32.17 -18.34
CA SER A 504 15.88 -31.82 -17.29
C SER A 504 14.66 -32.72 -17.35
N ASP A 505 14.51 -33.51 -16.34
CA ASP A 505 13.25 -34.18 -16.07
C ASP A 505 12.18 -33.16 -15.63
N ALA A 506 10.93 -33.36 -16.02
CA ALA A 506 9.82 -32.58 -15.51
C ALA A 506 9.85 -32.49 -14.00
N GLN A 507 9.62 -31.28 -13.46
CA GLN A 507 9.61 -31.01 -12.02
C GLN A 507 8.23 -30.57 -11.56
N THR A 508 7.82 -31.04 -10.42
CA THR A 508 6.56 -30.64 -9.80
C THR A 508 6.76 -30.40 -8.33
N SER A 509 6.10 -29.38 -7.81
CA SER A 509 6.11 -29.08 -6.38
C SER A 509 4.73 -28.70 -5.89
N LYS A 510 4.44 -29.09 -4.66
CA LYS A 510 3.25 -28.66 -3.91
C LYS A 510 3.62 -28.34 -2.49
N GLY A 511 2.99 -27.31 -1.96
CA GLY A 511 3.17 -26.89 -0.58
C GLY A 511 1.95 -26.17 -0.04
N PHE A 512 1.94 -26.03 1.27
CA PHE A 512 0.98 -25.15 1.94
C PHE A 512 1.70 -24.36 3.02
N THR A 513 1.17 -23.17 3.25
CA THR A 513 1.48 -22.34 4.42
C THR A 513 0.18 -21.97 5.09
N GLU A 514 0.07 -22.29 6.35
CA GLU A 514 -1.09 -22.01 7.18
C GLU A 514 -0.66 -21.13 8.33
N TYR A 515 -1.45 -20.15 8.71
CA TYR A 515 -1.30 -19.47 9.98
C TYR A 515 -2.63 -19.12 10.62
N GLY A 516 -2.62 -19.17 11.96
CA GLY A 516 -3.68 -18.68 12.82
C GLY A 516 -3.15 -17.62 13.77
N LYS A 517 -3.87 -16.52 13.89
CA LYS A 517 -3.59 -15.45 14.81
C LYS A 517 -4.81 -15.13 15.64
N PHE A 518 -4.72 -15.37 16.95
CA PHE A 518 -5.76 -15.04 17.91
C PHE A 518 -5.39 -13.80 18.69
N LEU A 519 -6.34 -12.88 18.88
CA LEU A 519 -6.22 -11.69 19.71
C LEU A 519 -7.42 -11.60 20.67
N SER A 520 -7.15 -11.35 21.96
CA SER A 520 -8.12 -10.92 22.96
C SER A 520 -7.69 -9.56 23.50
N SER A 521 -8.61 -8.59 23.53
CA SER A 521 -8.35 -7.24 24.01
C SER A 521 -9.49 -6.80 24.94
N THR A 522 -9.17 -6.71 26.24
CA THR A 522 -10.09 -6.19 27.28
C THR A 522 -9.75 -4.74 27.57
N SER A 523 -10.69 -3.83 27.44
CA SER A 523 -10.46 -2.40 27.66
C SER A 523 -11.51 -1.77 28.56
N ILE A 524 -11.08 -0.82 29.40
CA ILE A 524 -11.92 0.05 30.19
C ILE A 524 -11.66 1.47 29.74
N ASN A 525 -12.71 2.18 29.32
CA ASN A 525 -12.63 3.57 28.90
C ASN A 525 -13.55 4.45 29.76
N PHE A 526 -13.00 5.55 30.28
CA PHE A 526 -13.74 6.55 31.06
C PHE A 526 -13.68 7.91 30.36
N VAL A 527 -14.84 8.39 29.91
CA VAL A 527 -14.99 9.69 29.25
C VAL A 527 -15.95 10.57 30.07
N ARG A 528 -15.48 11.75 30.45
CA ARG A 528 -16.31 12.69 31.23
C ARG A 528 -15.92 14.14 30.98
N THR A 529 -16.94 14.99 30.88
CA THR A 529 -16.80 16.45 30.90
C THR A 529 -17.15 16.99 32.29
N PHE A 530 -16.25 17.78 32.87
CA PHE A 530 -16.43 18.44 34.18
C PHE A 530 -16.53 19.95 33.98
N ALA A 531 -17.43 20.60 34.71
CA ALA A 531 -17.61 22.05 34.68
C ALA A 531 -17.66 22.65 33.24
N THR A 532 -18.22 21.89 32.30
CA THR A 532 -18.37 22.22 30.85
C THR A 532 -17.10 22.49 30.07
N LYS A 533 -15.94 22.64 30.75
CA LYS A 533 -14.65 23.07 30.13
C LYS A 533 -13.54 22.03 30.23
N HIS A 534 -13.66 21.04 31.08
CA HIS A 534 -12.64 20.04 31.31
C HIS A 534 -13.10 18.71 30.69
N HIS A 535 -12.55 18.30 29.61
CA HIS A 535 -12.83 16.99 28.98
C HIS A 535 -11.72 16.03 29.31
N LEU A 536 -12.07 14.88 29.84
CA LEU A 536 -11.16 13.81 30.24
C LEU A 536 -11.56 12.51 29.57
N ASP A 537 -10.60 11.86 28.86
CA ASP A 537 -10.72 10.51 28.29
C ASP A 537 -9.54 9.66 28.76
N VAL A 538 -9.81 8.63 29.56
CA VAL A 538 -8.84 7.70 30.11
C VAL A 538 -9.16 6.30 29.64
N LEU A 539 -8.19 5.63 29.04
CA LEU A 539 -8.26 4.25 28.59
C LEU A 539 -7.21 3.40 29.32
N ALA A 540 -7.59 2.21 29.75
CA ALA A 540 -6.68 1.15 30.13
C ALA A 540 -7.10 -0.14 29.40
N ALA A 541 -6.12 -0.91 28.89
CA ALA A 541 -6.41 -2.17 28.22
C ALA A 541 -5.33 -3.22 28.45
N TYR A 542 -5.74 -4.49 28.34
CA TYR A 542 -4.92 -5.68 28.40
C TYR A 542 -5.14 -6.50 27.15
N GLU A 543 -4.06 -6.92 26.50
CA GLU A 543 -4.12 -7.69 25.26
C GLU A 543 -3.31 -8.98 25.35
N LEU A 544 -3.85 -10.03 24.75
CA LEU A 544 -3.20 -11.31 24.52
C LEU A 544 -3.19 -11.60 23.04
N GLU A 545 -2.03 -11.89 22.48
CA GLU A 545 -1.88 -12.33 21.09
C GLU A 545 -1.17 -13.68 21.05
N SER A 546 -1.70 -14.61 20.25
CA SER A 546 -1.07 -15.90 19.95
C SER A 546 -1.05 -16.09 18.45
N TYR A 547 0.10 -16.44 17.93
CA TYR A 547 0.33 -16.71 16.52
C TYR A 547 0.97 -18.08 16.35
N GLN A 548 0.50 -18.85 15.38
CA GLN A 548 1.10 -20.09 14.93
C GLN A 548 1.09 -20.14 13.41
N SER A 549 2.15 -20.70 12.84
CA SER A 549 2.26 -20.95 11.40
C SER A 549 2.85 -22.33 11.17
N ASP A 550 2.20 -23.08 10.30
CA ASP A 550 2.63 -24.39 9.84
C ASP A 550 2.88 -24.35 8.33
N LYS A 551 4.00 -24.93 7.93
CA LYS A 551 4.42 -24.97 6.54
C LYS A 551 4.92 -26.34 6.17
N ALA A 552 4.50 -26.85 5.00
CA ALA A 552 5.10 -28.01 4.39
C ALA A 552 5.17 -27.86 2.88
N MET A 553 6.24 -28.38 2.27
CA MET A 553 6.49 -28.30 0.84
C MET A 553 7.31 -29.49 0.37
N GLY A 554 6.93 -30.08 -0.75
CA GLY A 554 7.65 -31.14 -1.41
C GLY A 554 7.87 -30.84 -2.89
N GLU A 555 9.05 -31.15 -3.39
CA GLU A 555 9.43 -31.06 -4.78
C GLU A 555 9.99 -32.40 -5.26
N LYS A 556 9.48 -32.87 -6.41
CA LYS A 556 9.92 -34.11 -7.06
C LYS A 556 10.14 -33.87 -8.55
N ALA A 557 10.95 -34.73 -9.14
CA ALA A 557 11.27 -34.71 -10.56
C ALA A 557 11.11 -36.12 -11.19
N LYS A 558 11.23 -36.19 -12.51
CA LYS A 558 11.03 -37.39 -13.33
C LYS A 558 9.59 -37.88 -13.29
N LEU A 559 8.69 -37.06 -13.80
CA LEU A 559 7.31 -37.43 -14.06
C LEU A 559 7.24 -38.38 -15.27
N PRO A 560 6.35 -39.36 -15.24
CA PRO A 560 6.18 -40.32 -16.35
C PRO A 560 5.48 -39.69 -17.57
N SER A 561 4.81 -38.55 -17.38
CA SER A 561 4.01 -37.86 -18.39
C SER A 561 3.80 -36.40 -17.99
N ASP A 562 3.60 -35.53 -18.97
CA ASP A 562 3.22 -34.12 -18.83
C ASP A 562 1.71 -33.92 -18.49
N VAL A 563 0.96 -35.02 -18.35
CA VAL A 563 -0.45 -35.02 -17.95
C VAL A 563 -0.62 -35.40 -16.46
N LEU A 564 0.29 -36.22 -15.91
CA LEU A 564 0.25 -36.72 -14.53
C LEU A 564 1.13 -35.86 -13.63
N LEU A 565 0.68 -34.64 -13.30
CA LEU A 565 1.49 -33.58 -12.69
C LEU A 565 1.61 -33.63 -11.17
N GLU A 566 0.95 -34.59 -10.50
CA GLU A 566 1.02 -34.73 -9.04
C GLU A 566 2.42 -35.20 -8.59
N PRO A 567 3.00 -34.60 -7.52
CA PRO A 567 4.32 -34.99 -7.03
C PRO A 567 4.43 -36.49 -6.68
N ASP A 568 3.32 -37.14 -6.33
CA ASP A 568 3.34 -38.57 -6.05
C ASP A 568 3.74 -39.42 -7.25
N ASN A 569 3.37 -38.99 -8.45
CA ASN A 569 3.71 -39.65 -9.70
C ASN A 569 5.19 -39.54 -10.10
N ALA A 570 5.95 -38.62 -9.51
CA ALA A 570 7.35 -38.37 -9.86
C ALA A 570 8.30 -39.31 -9.09
N ALA A 571 9.31 -39.81 -9.83
CA ALA A 571 10.19 -40.86 -9.33
C ALA A 571 11.27 -40.36 -8.34
N VAL A 572 11.72 -39.10 -8.47
CA VAL A 572 12.88 -38.60 -7.72
C VAL A 572 12.48 -37.47 -6.78
N LEU A 573 12.70 -37.68 -5.48
CA LEU A 573 12.56 -36.62 -4.47
C LEU A 573 13.74 -35.64 -4.60
N LYS A 574 13.44 -34.35 -4.81
CA LYS A 574 14.42 -33.25 -4.84
C LYS A 574 14.56 -32.58 -3.49
N SER A 575 13.43 -32.21 -2.89
CA SER A 575 13.40 -31.60 -1.57
C SER A 575 12.08 -31.88 -0.86
N PHE A 576 12.13 -31.94 0.46
CA PHE A 576 10.97 -31.87 1.33
C PHE A 576 11.35 -31.01 2.54
N ALA A 577 10.54 -30.04 2.84
CA ALA A 577 10.75 -29.15 3.97
C ALA A 577 9.45 -28.94 4.73
N SER A 578 9.51 -28.92 6.04
CA SER A 578 8.40 -28.56 6.90
C SER A 578 8.88 -27.77 8.11
N SER A 579 8.03 -26.90 8.62
CA SER A 579 8.34 -26.13 9.82
C SER A 579 7.07 -25.67 10.52
N THR A 580 7.09 -25.67 11.85
CA THR A 580 6.09 -25.05 12.70
C THR A 580 6.73 -23.91 13.47
N GLN A 581 6.12 -22.74 13.45
CA GLN A 581 6.62 -21.56 14.15
C GLN A 581 5.49 -20.93 14.96
N ALA A 582 5.82 -20.45 16.16
CA ALA A 582 4.83 -19.80 17.02
C ALA A 582 5.44 -18.65 17.83
N TYR A 583 4.63 -17.67 18.17
CA TYR A 583 4.96 -16.67 19.19
C TYR A 583 3.72 -16.25 19.98
N ARG A 584 3.96 -15.70 21.15
CA ARG A 584 2.94 -15.11 22.01
C ARG A 584 3.38 -13.74 22.46
N MET A 585 2.40 -12.85 22.65
CA MET A 585 2.64 -11.49 23.15
C MET A 585 1.57 -11.11 24.16
N ILE A 586 1.99 -10.44 25.21
CA ILE A 586 1.13 -9.86 26.25
C ILE A 586 1.40 -8.35 26.26
N SER A 587 0.34 -7.55 26.35
CA SER A 587 0.46 -6.10 26.34
C SER A 587 -0.43 -5.44 27.40
N TYR A 588 0.12 -4.47 28.11
CA TYR A 588 -0.60 -3.55 28.98
C TYR A 588 -0.51 -2.17 28.38
N LEU A 589 -1.63 -1.49 28.22
CA LEU A 589 -1.62 -0.13 27.66
C LEU A 589 -2.56 0.81 28.42
N SER A 590 -2.19 2.07 28.44
CA SER A 590 -3.01 3.15 28.99
C SER A 590 -2.86 4.40 28.14
N ARG A 591 -3.93 5.23 28.14
CA ARG A 591 -3.97 6.53 27.48
C ARG A 591 -4.74 7.50 28.31
N LEU A 592 -4.24 8.73 28.36
CA LEU A 592 -4.88 9.90 28.95
C LEU A 592 -4.99 10.97 27.88
N ASN A 593 -6.19 11.48 27.62
CA ASN A 593 -6.41 12.70 26.86
C ASN A 593 -7.17 13.68 27.76
N TYR A 594 -6.69 14.90 27.79
CA TYR A 594 -7.31 15.98 28.54
C TYR A 594 -7.32 17.24 27.69
N ASP A 595 -8.43 17.91 27.60
CA ASP A 595 -8.52 19.25 27.06
C ASP A 595 -9.23 20.22 28.02
N TYR A 596 -8.82 21.49 27.88
CA TYR A 596 -9.42 22.60 28.60
C TYR A 596 -10.02 23.62 27.64
N ASP A 597 -11.33 23.75 27.67
CA ASP A 597 -12.13 24.77 26.99
C ASP A 597 -11.88 24.79 25.45
N ASP A 598 -11.62 23.60 24.85
CA ASP A 598 -11.25 23.41 23.44
C ASP A 598 -10.05 24.27 22.99
N ARG A 599 -9.14 24.64 23.95
CA ARG A 599 -7.97 25.49 23.67
C ARG A 599 -6.65 24.76 23.88
N TYR A 600 -6.49 24.08 25.02
CA TYR A 600 -5.27 23.41 25.42
C TYR A 600 -5.52 21.92 25.53
N TYR A 601 -4.78 21.15 24.75
CA TYR A 601 -4.91 19.71 24.71
C TYR A 601 -3.60 19.06 25.14
N ILE A 602 -3.67 18.08 26.01
CA ILE A 602 -2.54 17.25 26.43
C ILE A 602 -2.97 15.79 26.30
N ALA A 603 -2.11 14.99 25.67
CA ALA A 603 -2.30 13.56 25.59
C ALA A 603 -1.03 12.81 25.99
N GLY A 604 -1.21 11.70 26.69
CA GLY A 604 -0.13 10.80 27.06
C GLY A 604 -0.55 9.36 26.85
N SER A 605 0.39 8.50 26.48
CA SER A 605 0.17 7.07 26.37
C SER A 605 1.36 6.29 26.92
N TYR A 606 1.08 5.12 27.44
CA TYR A 606 2.08 4.16 27.88
C TYR A 606 1.63 2.76 27.51
N ARG A 607 2.56 1.97 26.96
CA ARG A 607 2.35 0.57 26.63
C ARG A 607 3.58 -0.25 27.01
N ARG A 608 3.35 -1.39 27.60
CA ARG A 608 4.38 -2.39 27.93
C ARG A 608 4.06 -3.70 27.24
N ASP A 609 4.95 -4.12 26.33
CA ASP A 609 4.83 -5.37 25.55
C ASP A 609 5.83 -6.39 26.01
N GLY A 610 5.38 -7.64 26.22
CA GLY A 610 6.21 -8.81 26.46
C GLY A 610 6.08 -9.81 25.31
N SER A 611 7.19 -10.12 24.61
CA SER A 611 7.20 -11.00 23.44
C SER A 611 8.06 -12.23 23.65
N SER A 612 7.56 -13.41 23.26
CA SER A 612 8.32 -14.67 23.30
C SER A 612 9.44 -14.77 22.23
N ARG A 613 9.54 -13.75 21.34
CA ARG A 613 10.64 -13.65 20.36
C ARG A 613 11.97 -13.22 20.97
N LEU A 614 11.94 -12.86 22.25
CA LEU A 614 13.09 -12.38 23.02
C LEU A 614 13.29 -13.24 24.27
N ALA A 615 14.52 -13.28 24.75
CA ALA A 615 14.88 -13.98 25.98
C ALA A 615 14.12 -13.46 27.20
N PRO A 616 13.90 -14.24 28.25
CA PRO A 616 13.15 -13.83 29.44
C PRO A 616 13.57 -12.49 30.03
N GLU A 617 14.89 -12.21 30.04
CA GLU A 617 15.50 -11.00 30.60
C GLU A 617 15.27 -9.77 29.71
N SER A 618 15.08 -9.95 28.40
CA SER A 618 14.97 -8.87 27.40
C SER A 618 13.58 -8.74 26.76
N ARG A 619 12.62 -9.61 27.15
CA ARG A 619 11.32 -9.71 26.47
C ARG A 619 10.38 -8.53 26.62
N TRP A 620 10.58 -7.69 27.67
CA TRP A 620 9.71 -6.56 27.95
C TRP A 620 10.24 -5.29 27.32
N GLY A 621 9.39 -4.60 26.59
CA GLY A 621 9.65 -3.29 26.01
C GLY A 621 8.64 -2.28 26.52
N ASP A 622 9.13 -1.09 26.88
CA ASP A 622 8.32 0.04 27.33
C ASP A 622 8.27 1.11 26.23
N PHE A 623 7.05 1.49 25.83
CA PHE A 623 6.74 2.44 24.78
C PHE A 623 5.80 3.51 25.34
N TRP A 624 6.08 4.77 25.02
CA TRP A 624 5.32 5.88 25.57
C TRP A 624 5.32 7.07 24.63
N SER A 625 4.34 7.94 24.82
CA SER A 625 4.33 9.24 24.14
C SER A 625 3.67 10.31 24.99
N VAL A 626 4.08 11.55 24.73
CA VAL A 626 3.43 12.77 25.24
C VAL A 626 3.21 13.70 24.05
N SER A 627 2.06 14.32 23.98
CA SER A 627 1.74 15.32 22.96
C SER A 627 0.93 16.46 23.56
N GLY A 628 1.08 17.63 22.95
CA GLY A 628 0.31 18.82 23.29
C GLY A 628 -0.14 19.54 22.03
N MET A 629 -1.29 20.20 22.14
CA MET A 629 -1.81 21.06 21.08
C MET A 629 -2.40 22.33 21.70
N TRP A 630 -2.09 23.45 21.08
CA TRP A 630 -2.72 24.74 21.36
C TRP A 630 -3.61 25.14 20.20
N HIS A 631 -4.91 25.21 20.45
CA HIS A 631 -5.90 25.67 19.48
C HIS A 631 -5.98 27.22 19.56
N LEU A 632 -5.03 27.87 18.93
CA LEU A 632 -4.77 29.30 19.03
C LEU A 632 -5.97 30.14 18.59
N SER A 633 -6.70 29.71 17.54
CA SER A 633 -7.89 30.43 17.03
C SER A 633 -9.06 30.51 18.01
N ASN A 634 -9.05 29.72 19.10
CA ASN A 634 -10.06 29.79 20.17
C ASN A 634 -9.71 30.79 21.28
N GLU A 635 -8.55 31.44 21.16
CA GLU A 635 -8.15 32.50 22.07
C GLU A 635 -8.86 33.83 21.79
N SER A 636 -9.16 34.59 22.81
CA SER A 636 -9.89 35.85 22.69
C SER A 636 -9.18 36.89 21.83
N PHE A 637 -7.84 36.92 21.86
CA PHE A 637 -7.05 37.85 21.05
C PHE A 637 -7.05 37.51 19.54
N MET A 638 -7.44 36.29 19.17
CA MET A 638 -7.54 35.85 17.76
C MET A 638 -8.89 36.25 17.12
N HIS A 639 -9.89 36.68 17.90
CA HIS A 639 -11.22 36.98 17.38
C HIS A 639 -11.21 38.01 16.25
N ALA A 640 -10.31 39.01 16.31
CA ALA A 640 -10.22 40.06 15.28
C ALA A 640 -9.73 39.53 13.92
N VAL A 641 -8.90 38.49 13.91
CA VAL A 641 -8.33 37.91 12.68
C VAL A 641 -9.08 36.66 12.20
N LYS A 642 -9.99 36.12 13.03
CA LYS A 642 -10.75 34.89 12.77
C LYS A 642 -11.58 34.91 11.45
N PRO A 643 -12.08 36.05 10.94
CA PRO A 643 -12.75 36.08 9.63
C PRO A 643 -11.84 35.73 8.45
N VAL A 644 -10.53 35.97 8.57
CA VAL A 644 -9.54 35.64 7.52
C VAL A 644 -8.77 34.38 7.86
N LEU A 645 -8.27 34.27 9.09
CA LEU A 645 -7.54 33.13 9.63
C LEU A 645 -8.46 32.37 10.59
N ASN A 646 -9.25 31.47 10.01
CA ASN A 646 -10.38 30.82 10.71
C ASN A 646 -9.94 29.81 11.74
N ASP A 647 -8.85 29.08 11.46
CA ASP A 647 -8.33 28.05 12.35
C ASP A 647 -6.80 28.07 12.38
N VAL A 648 -6.24 27.99 13.58
CA VAL A 648 -4.79 27.88 13.83
C VAL A 648 -4.56 26.92 14.98
N LYS A 649 -3.81 25.85 14.70
CA LYS A 649 -3.41 24.85 15.68
C LYS A 649 -1.91 24.65 15.63
N ILE A 650 -1.28 24.60 16.78
CA ILE A 650 0.14 24.27 16.94
C ILE A 650 0.22 22.96 17.71
N ARG A 651 0.89 21.98 17.15
CA ARG A 651 1.03 20.64 17.73
C ARG A 651 2.48 20.26 17.95
N ALA A 652 2.75 19.57 19.03
CA ALA A 652 4.05 18.97 19.30
C ALA A 652 3.84 17.59 19.94
N SER A 653 4.59 16.59 19.45
CA SER A 653 4.60 15.27 20.06
C SER A 653 6.00 14.70 20.13
N TYR A 654 6.27 13.95 21.21
CA TYR A 654 7.47 13.16 21.38
C TYR A 654 7.16 11.82 22.00
N GLY A 655 7.79 10.75 21.51
CA GLY A 655 7.55 9.43 22.04
C GLY A 655 8.45 8.36 21.46
N VAL A 656 8.31 7.16 22.01
CA VAL A 656 9.09 5.98 21.69
C VAL A 656 8.19 4.85 21.23
N ASN A 657 8.44 4.36 20.03
CA ASN A 657 7.84 3.13 19.48
C ASN A 657 8.92 2.06 19.37
N GLY A 658 8.51 0.79 19.20
CA GLY A 658 9.44 -0.31 19.03
C GLY A 658 9.24 -1.09 17.74
N ASN A 659 10.26 -1.90 17.43
CA ASN A 659 10.18 -2.96 16.44
C ASN A 659 10.76 -4.24 17.05
N GLN A 660 10.18 -5.39 16.68
CA GLN A 660 10.60 -6.69 17.20
C GLN A 660 11.43 -7.44 16.15
N PRO A 661 12.29 -8.39 16.58
CA PRO A 661 12.99 -9.25 15.65
C PRO A 661 12.02 -9.96 14.70
N GLY A 662 12.37 -9.99 13.40
CA GLY A 662 11.63 -10.79 12.42
C GLY A 662 11.73 -12.29 12.71
N ALA A 663 12.90 -12.75 13.11
CA ALA A 663 13.15 -14.12 13.54
C ALA A 663 12.42 -14.42 14.86
N LEU A 664 11.61 -15.50 14.91
CA LEU A 664 10.82 -15.85 16.10
C LEU A 664 11.68 -16.42 17.24
N TYR A 665 12.84 -16.96 16.91
CA TYR A 665 13.76 -17.62 17.83
C TYR A 665 15.18 -17.05 17.75
N GLY A 666 15.33 -15.80 17.29
CA GLY A 666 16.63 -15.18 17.00
C GLY A 666 17.57 -15.02 18.18
N TYR A 667 17.08 -15.17 19.41
CA TYR A 667 17.93 -15.13 20.62
C TYR A 667 18.51 -16.50 21.02
N MET A 668 17.98 -17.60 20.44
CA MET A 668 18.38 -18.97 20.76
C MET A 668 19.56 -19.43 19.89
N GLY A 669 20.42 -20.29 20.42
CA GLY A 669 21.31 -21.14 19.64
C GLY A 669 20.49 -22.23 18.97
N LEU A 670 20.46 -22.23 17.64
CA LEU A 670 19.65 -23.16 16.87
C LEU A 670 20.52 -24.28 16.28
N TYR A 671 19.96 -25.48 16.21
CA TYR A 671 20.57 -26.62 15.57
C TYR A 671 19.86 -26.94 14.25
N SER A 672 20.65 -27.24 13.23
CA SER A 672 20.17 -27.82 11.97
C SER A 672 20.37 -29.32 11.98
N TYR A 673 19.35 -30.05 11.56
CA TYR A 673 19.33 -31.51 11.45
C TYR A 673 19.27 -31.91 9.97
N GLY A 674 19.42 -33.17 9.65
CA GLY A 674 19.32 -33.69 8.29
C GLY A 674 20.65 -33.81 7.58
N GLN A 675 21.77 -33.58 8.27
CA GLN A 675 23.08 -33.97 7.77
C GLN A 675 23.17 -35.51 7.83
N ASN A 676 23.52 -36.11 6.72
CA ASN A 676 23.62 -37.55 6.62
C ASN A 676 25.06 -37.97 6.96
N TYR A 677 25.24 -38.67 8.09
CA TYR A 677 26.48 -39.31 8.42
C TYR A 677 26.29 -40.84 8.37
N MET A 678 26.75 -41.50 7.29
CA MET A 678 26.67 -42.95 7.06
C MET A 678 25.25 -43.52 7.27
N GLY A 679 24.20 -42.76 6.85
CA GLY A 679 22.80 -43.16 7.02
C GLY A 679 22.16 -42.72 8.33
N ALA A 680 22.92 -42.20 9.30
CA ALA A 680 22.38 -41.60 10.51
C ALA A 680 22.19 -40.10 10.41
N ALA A 681 21.11 -39.56 11.04
CA ALA A 681 20.87 -38.15 11.09
C ALA A 681 21.91 -37.46 12.00
N GLY A 682 22.70 -36.57 11.42
CA GLY A 682 23.61 -35.67 12.13
C GLY A 682 22.97 -34.32 12.44
N SER A 683 23.52 -33.61 13.41
CA SER A 683 23.13 -32.25 13.75
C SER A 683 24.35 -31.35 13.93
N TYR A 684 24.19 -30.06 13.62
CA TYR A 684 25.19 -29.04 13.90
C TYR A 684 24.51 -27.73 14.34
N GLU A 685 25.24 -26.95 15.13
CA GLU A 685 24.76 -25.65 15.55
C GLU A 685 24.73 -24.68 14.34
N SER A 686 23.54 -24.20 13.97
CA SER A 686 23.30 -23.39 12.75
C SER A 686 23.20 -21.93 13.04
N ALA A 687 22.98 -21.52 14.29
CA ALA A 687 22.89 -20.12 14.68
C ALA A 687 23.44 -19.91 16.09
N GLN A 688 24.26 -18.89 16.26
CA GLN A 688 24.80 -18.50 17.55
C GLN A 688 23.72 -17.86 18.43
N ALA A 689 23.66 -18.25 19.72
CA ALA A 689 22.76 -17.66 20.70
C ALA A 689 23.09 -16.19 20.98
N ASN A 690 22.05 -15.35 21.13
CA ASN A 690 22.17 -13.99 21.66
C ASN A 690 21.06 -13.69 22.67
N PRO A 691 21.18 -14.09 23.95
CA PRO A 691 20.19 -13.79 24.98
C PRO A 691 20.01 -12.28 25.25
N GLY A 692 21.03 -11.47 24.89
CA GLY A 692 21.00 -10.02 25.01
C GLY A 692 20.21 -9.30 23.92
N LEU A 693 19.61 -10.05 22.98
CA LEU A 693 18.80 -9.48 21.90
C LEU A 693 17.57 -8.78 22.47
N LYS A 694 17.34 -7.54 22.07
CA LYS A 694 16.25 -6.67 22.56
C LYS A 694 15.53 -5.95 21.44
N TRP A 695 14.52 -5.17 21.81
CA TRP A 695 13.71 -4.33 20.93
C TRP A 695 14.53 -3.25 20.25
N GLU A 696 14.29 -2.98 18.96
CA GLU A 696 14.67 -1.70 18.36
C GLU A 696 13.79 -0.59 18.95
N LYS A 697 14.36 0.60 19.14
CA LYS A 697 13.65 1.78 19.69
C LYS A 697 13.70 2.94 18.70
N ASN A 698 12.52 3.46 18.35
CA ASN A 698 12.35 4.64 17.52
C ASN A 698 11.92 5.82 18.37
N TYR A 699 12.77 6.83 18.48
CA TYR A 699 12.49 8.10 19.14
C TYR A 699 11.98 9.09 18.10
N ASN A 700 10.73 9.53 18.24
CA ASN A 700 10.05 10.37 17.27
C ASN A 700 9.70 11.72 17.86
N LEU A 701 10.22 12.80 17.28
CA LEU A 701 9.77 14.17 17.47
C LEU A 701 8.93 14.58 16.28
N ASN A 702 7.74 15.14 16.52
CA ASN A 702 6.89 15.73 15.49
C ASN A 702 6.41 17.11 15.92
N LEU A 703 6.55 18.11 15.06
CA LEU A 703 6.05 19.46 15.22
C LEU A 703 5.12 19.78 14.07
N GLY A 704 3.92 20.26 14.33
CA GLY A 704 2.92 20.53 13.32
C GLY A 704 2.23 21.87 13.51
N ILE A 705 1.85 22.48 12.41
CA ILE A 705 0.97 23.64 12.37
C ILE A 705 -0.13 23.39 11.33
N ASP A 706 -1.38 23.60 11.77
CA ASP A 706 -2.55 23.54 10.91
C ASP A 706 -3.14 24.95 10.81
N LEU A 707 -3.40 25.40 9.58
CA LEU A 707 -3.94 26.73 9.28
C LEU A 707 -5.14 26.59 8.36
N ALA A 708 -6.19 27.38 8.63
CA ALA A 708 -7.31 27.55 7.73
C ALA A 708 -7.55 29.03 7.42
N PHE A 709 -7.51 29.41 6.14
CA PHE A 709 -7.76 30.75 5.68
C PHE A 709 -9.10 30.81 4.95
N ILE A 710 -9.92 31.81 5.27
CA ILE A 710 -11.21 32.15 4.64
C ILE A 710 -12.12 30.92 4.43
N ASN A 711 -11.96 29.86 5.25
CA ASN A 711 -12.62 28.55 5.11
C ASN A 711 -12.44 27.88 3.73
N ARG A 712 -11.41 28.26 2.99
CA ARG A 712 -11.13 27.74 1.63
C ARG A 712 -9.74 27.20 1.43
N ILE A 713 -8.75 27.67 2.19
CA ILE A 713 -7.37 27.24 2.07
C ILE A 713 -6.96 26.61 3.40
N PHE A 714 -6.62 25.33 3.37
CA PHE A 714 -6.19 24.55 4.52
C PHE A 714 -4.75 24.11 4.29
N VAL A 715 -3.88 24.42 5.25
CA VAL A 715 -2.46 24.10 5.20
C VAL A 715 -2.11 23.29 6.43
N THR A 716 -1.52 22.12 6.24
CA THR A 716 -0.86 21.36 7.30
C THR A 716 0.62 21.28 6.97
N LEU A 717 1.46 21.79 7.85
CA LEU A 717 2.91 21.73 7.75
C LEU A 717 3.45 20.96 8.95
N GLU A 718 4.25 19.92 8.69
CA GLU A 718 4.85 19.08 9.72
C GLU A 718 6.36 18.97 9.53
N TYR A 719 7.11 19.05 10.63
CA TYR A 719 8.51 18.67 10.72
C TYR A 719 8.63 17.45 11.62
N TYR A 720 9.39 16.46 11.20
CA TYR A 720 9.66 15.27 12.00
C TYR A 720 11.16 14.96 12.07
N ASN A 721 11.56 14.34 13.18
CA ASN A 721 12.86 13.73 13.37
C ASN A 721 12.69 12.38 14.09
N ARG A 722 13.07 11.30 13.40
CA ARG A 722 12.99 9.92 13.89
C ARG A 722 14.40 9.34 14.01
N ASP A 723 14.81 9.04 15.23
CA ASP A 723 16.05 8.33 15.56
C ASP A 723 15.76 6.89 15.94
N THR A 724 16.20 5.94 15.12
CA THR A 724 16.13 4.50 15.43
C THR A 724 17.46 4.07 16.03
N LYS A 725 17.39 3.52 17.23
CA LYS A 725 18.55 3.00 17.98
C LYS A 725 18.39 1.51 18.25
N ASP A 726 19.51 0.87 18.60
CA ASP A 726 19.53 -0.58 18.85
C ASP A 726 19.01 -1.37 17.66
N LEU A 727 19.42 -0.99 16.43
CA LEU A 727 18.96 -1.63 15.19
C LEU A 727 19.32 -3.11 15.17
N LEU A 728 18.41 -3.93 14.70
CA LEU A 728 18.62 -5.35 14.47
C LEU A 728 19.47 -5.56 13.21
N TYR A 729 20.66 -6.10 13.37
CA TYR A 729 21.61 -6.30 12.29
C TYR A 729 22.30 -7.65 12.40
N ASN A 730 22.50 -8.33 11.27
CA ASN A 730 23.30 -9.53 11.19
C ASN A 730 24.78 -9.14 11.26
N ARG A 731 25.30 -9.09 12.47
CA ARG A 731 26.69 -8.70 12.76
C ARG A 731 27.67 -9.72 12.19
N PRO A 732 28.53 -9.34 11.24
CA PRO A 732 29.59 -10.23 10.76
C PRO A 732 30.58 -10.57 11.89
N ILE A 733 30.98 -11.82 11.95
CA ILE A 733 31.99 -12.30 12.90
C ILE A 733 33.02 -13.17 12.20
N SER A 734 34.15 -13.41 12.87
CA SER A 734 35.20 -14.26 12.30
C SER A 734 34.70 -15.67 12.08
N ALA A 735 34.92 -16.22 10.89
CA ALA A 735 34.58 -17.62 10.56
C ALA A 735 35.25 -18.66 11.50
N THR A 736 36.28 -18.27 12.22
CA THR A 736 36.92 -19.14 13.25
C THR A 736 36.01 -19.47 14.43
N THR A 737 34.90 -18.70 14.62
CA THR A 737 33.86 -19.00 15.61
C THR A 737 32.94 -20.15 15.18
N GLY A 738 33.00 -20.58 13.94
CA GLY A 738 32.06 -21.52 13.32
C GLY A 738 30.84 -20.83 12.67
N PHE A 739 30.70 -19.53 12.80
CA PHE A 739 29.58 -18.74 12.26
C PHE A 739 30.08 -17.55 11.42
N LEU A 740 29.30 -17.13 10.44
CA LEU A 740 29.61 -15.94 9.63
C LEU A 740 29.01 -14.65 10.19
N ASN A 741 27.90 -14.77 10.88
CA ASN A 741 27.19 -13.64 11.50
C ASN A 741 26.28 -14.14 12.63
N TYR A 742 25.78 -13.21 13.43
CA TYR A 742 24.69 -13.44 14.39
C TYR A 742 23.84 -12.18 14.54
N LEU A 743 22.57 -12.34 14.88
CA LEU A 743 21.65 -11.23 15.05
C LEU A 743 21.94 -10.45 16.34
N ALA A 744 22.22 -9.16 16.24
CA ALA A 744 22.54 -8.28 17.36
C ALA A 744 21.86 -6.91 17.21
N ASN A 745 21.75 -6.18 18.33
CA ASN A 745 21.28 -4.81 18.35
C ASN A 745 22.46 -3.86 18.23
N ILE A 746 22.69 -3.31 17.03
CA ILE A 746 23.80 -2.43 16.73
C ILE A 746 23.37 -1.34 15.75
N GLY A 747 24.08 -0.21 15.83
CA GLY A 747 23.86 0.88 14.86
C GLY A 747 22.69 1.80 15.19
N GLN A 748 22.68 2.90 14.45
CA GLN A 748 21.65 3.94 14.54
C GLN A 748 21.33 4.51 13.16
N LEU A 749 20.05 4.76 12.91
CA LEU A 749 19.49 5.37 11.70
C LEU A 749 18.71 6.62 12.06
N ASN A 750 18.86 7.69 11.27
CA ASN A 750 18.07 8.92 11.42
C ASN A 750 17.26 9.19 10.16
N ASN A 751 15.99 9.52 10.32
CA ASN A 751 15.12 10.06 9.28
C ASN A 751 14.55 11.39 9.74
N LYS A 752 14.74 12.45 8.98
CA LYS A 752 14.15 13.75 9.24
C LYS A 752 13.60 14.38 7.98
N GLY A 753 12.54 15.14 8.12
CA GLY A 753 11.91 15.72 6.94
C GLY A 753 10.82 16.71 7.24
N VAL A 754 10.26 17.22 6.15
CA VAL A 754 9.14 18.18 6.14
C VAL A 754 8.03 17.62 5.26
N GLU A 755 6.81 17.73 5.74
CA GLU A 755 5.59 17.34 5.03
C GLU A 755 4.68 18.56 4.89
N LEU A 756 4.15 18.79 3.70
CA LEU A 756 3.19 19.84 3.42
C LEU A 756 1.95 19.23 2.76
N GLU A 757 0.79 19.48 3.36
CA GLU A 757 -0.50 19.28 2.73
C GLU A 757 -1.17 20.62 2.52
N LEU A 758 -1.55 20.92 1.29
CA LEU A 758 -2.31 22.10 0.91
C LEU A 758 -3.61 21.66 0.25
N ARG A 759 -4.72 21.92 0.94
CA ARG A 759 -6.06 21.70 0.38
C ARG A 759 -6.73 23.04 0.12
N THR A 760 -7.26 23.22 -1.10
CA THR A 760 -7.97 24.43 -1.49
C THR A 760 -9.35 24.11 -2.01
N ILE A 761 -10.35 24.86 -1.57
CA ILE A 761 -11.69 24.89 -2.17
C ILE A 761 -11.70 26.05 -3.16
N ASN A 762 -11.34 25.75 -4.42
CA ASN A 762 -11.15 26.76 -5.47
C ASN A 762 -12.49 27.39 -5.84
N PHE A 763 -13.52 26.56 -5.92
CA PHE A 763 -14.88 26.99 -6.21
C PHE A 763 -15.89 26.15 -5.42
N ALA A 764 -16.93 26.79 -4.90
CA ALA A 764 -18.03 26.12 -4.22
C ALA A 764 -19.33 26.86 -4.53
N SER A 765 -20.20 26.21 -5.28
CA SER A 765 -21.56 26.65 -5.59
C SER A 765 -22.50 25.43 -5.61
N PRO A 766 -23.81 25.61 -5.61
CA PRO A 766 -24.75 24.49 -5.68
C PRO A 766 -24.54 23.58 -6.88
N ASP A 767 -24.18 24.15 -8.03
CA ASP A 767 -24.00 23.39 -9.28
C ASP A 767 -22.55 23.00 -9.59
N PHE A 768 -21.56 23.74 -9.05
CA PHE A 768 -20.14 23.50 -9.38
C PHE A 768 -19.26 23.59 -8.14
N ASN A 769 -18.51 22.52 -7.89
CA ASN A 769 -17.50 22.47 -6.84
C ASN A 769 -16.16 22.04 -7.43
N TRP A 770 -15.09 22.70 -6.98
CA TRP A 770 -13.72 22.33 -7.35
C TRP A 770 -12.81 22.42 -6.13
N THR A 771 -12.21 21.30 -5.80
CA THR A 771 -11.24 21.15 -4.69
C THR A 771 -9.93 20.64 -5.24
N SER A 772 -8.81 21.20 -4.76
CA SER A 772 -7.46 20.71 -5.07
C SER A 772 -6.74 20.33 -3.79
N VAL A 773 -5.94 19.25 -3.83
CA VAL A 773 -5.10 18.79 -2.73
C VAL A 773 -3.69 18.55 -3.26
N LEU A 774 -2.71 19.24 -2.68
CA LEU A 774 -1.29 19.05 -2.97
C LEU A 774 -0.63 18.43 -1.74
N ASN A 775 0.02 17.29 -1.92
CA ASN A 775 0.83 16.61 -0.93
C ASN A 775 2.30 16.68 -1.33
N LEU A 776 3.18 17.11 -0.43
CA LEU A 776 4.62 17.17 -0.65
C LEU A 776 5.35 16.62 0.57
N THR A 777 6.31 15.74 0.32
CA THR A 777 7.18 15.16 1.35
C THR A 777 8.63 15.28 0.93
N HIS A 778 9.45 15.84 1.81
CA HIS A 778 10.90 15.79 1.73
C HIS A 778 11.43 14.96 2.90
N ASN A 779 12.15 13.88 2.62
CA ASN A 779 12.78 13.01 3.62
C ASN A 779 14.29 12.94 3.40
N ARG A 780 15.05 12.92 4.49
CA ARG A 780 16.47 12.65 4.48
C ARG A 780 16.79 11.51 5.44
N ASN A 781 17.20 10.39 4.86
CA ASN A 781 17.72 9.24 5.60
C ASN A 781 19.23 9.33 5.80
N LYS A 782 19.75 8.86 6.94
CA LYS A 782 21.18 8.86 7.25
C LYS A 782 21.54 7.73 8.22
N ILE A 783 22.54 6.92 7.88
CA ILE A 783 23.19 6.00 8.83
C ILE A 783 24.05 6.83 9.78
N VAL A 784 23.78 6.77 11.09
CA VAL A 784 24.48 7.54 12.12
C VAL A 784 25.65 6.75 12.68
N THR A 785 25.44 5.47 13.03
CA THR A 785 26.46 4.55 13.48
C THR A 785 26.22 3.15 12.92
N LEU A 786 27.24 2.39 12.78
CA LEU A 786 27.27 0.94 12.55
C LEU A 786 27.81 0.23 13.81
N ASP A 787 28.41 -0.95 13.67
CA ASP A 787 28.95 -1.73 14.79
C ASP A 787 30.30 -1.18 15.25
N GLY A 788 30.42 -0.75 16.51
CA GLY A 788 31.68 -0.30 17.11
C GLY A 788 32.39 0.75 16.24
N ASP A 789 33.63 0.47 15.85
CA ASP A 789 34.42 1.31 14.99
C ASP A 789 34.19 1.13 13.48
N MET A 790 33.26 0.26 13.10
CA MET A 790 32.91 0.04 11.69
C MET A 790 32.33 1.32 11.09
N LYS A 791 32.94 1.80 9.99
CA LYS A 791 32.47 3.00 9.27
C LYS A 791 31.67 2.66 8.04
N GLN A 792 31.83 1.46 7.49
CA GLN A 792 31.13 1.00 6.29
C GLN A 792 31.03 -0.52 6.21
N SER A 793 30.00 -1.01 5.51
CA SER A 793 29.79 -2.40 5.11
C SER A 793 29.33 -2.42 3.65
N ILE A 794 29.89 -3.31 2.83
CA ILE A 794 29.47 -3.50 1.44
C ILE A 794 28.39 -4.59 1.43
N GLU A 795 27.23 -4.24 0.87
CA GLU A 795 26.08 -5.13 0.79
C GLU A 795 25.88 -5.63 -0.64
N GLY A 796 26.12 -6.90 -0.86
CA GLY A 796 26.14 -7.47 -2.20
C GLY A 796 27.25 -6.87 -3.07
N SER A 797 26.95 -6.61 -4.35
CA SER A 797 27.96 -6.16 -5.33
C SER A 797 27.90 -4.66 -5.63
N TRP A 798 26.80 -3.96 -5.27
CA TRP A 798 26.54 -2.58 -5.70
C TRP A 798 25.87 -1.67 -4.66
N PHE A 799 25.74 -2.09 -3.40
CA PHE A 799 25.25 -1.26 -2.29
C PHE A 799 26.31 -1.07 -1.21
N ILE A 800 26.21 0.03 -0.49
CA ILE A 800 27.07 0.31 0.67
C ILE A 800 26.28 0.92 1.82
N HIS A 801 26.43 0.35 2.98
CA HIS A 801 26.09 0.99 4.25
C HIS A 801 27.30 1.73 4.79
N LYS A 802 27.28 3.05 4.77
CA LYS A 802 28.37 3.89 5.25
C LYS A 802 27.83 4.97 6.16
N VAL A 803 28.51 5.17 7.29
CA VAL A 803 28.18 6.25 8.23
C VAL A 803 28.17 7.59 7.50
N GLY A 804 27.09 8.34 7.66
CA GLY A 804 26.87 9.62 7.01
C GLY A 804 26.06 9.58 5.71
N LEU A 805 25.85 8.40 5.10
CA LEU A 805 25.10 8.21 3.87
C LEU A 805 23.68 7.69 4.11
N PRO A 806 22.78 7.84 3.11
CA PRO A 806 21.50 7.15 3.09
C PRO A 806 21.66 5.62 3.08
N TYR A 807 20.64 4.92 3.59
CA TYR A 807 20.62 3.45 3.63
C TYR A 807 20.76 2.81 2.23
N ASN A 808 19.98 3.29 1.26
CA ASN A 808 19.97 2.76 -0.11
C ASN A 808 21.02 3.46 -1.00
N SER A 809 22.27 3.53 -0.57
CA SER A 809 23.36 4.13 -1.35
C SER A 809 24.04 3.12 -2.25
N PHE A 810 24.23 3.46 -3.52
CA PHE A 810 24.95 2.63 -4.48
C PHE A 810 26.47 2.71 -4.27
N TYR A 811 27.17 1.62 -4.61
CA TYR A 811 28.62 1.48 -4.54
C TYR A 811 29.15 0.97 -5.86
N VAL A 812 29.63 1.87 -6.71
CA VAL A 812 29.92 1.56 -8.12
C VAL A 812 31.19 2.26 -8.59
N LYS A 813 31.82 1.69 -9.64
CA LYS A 813 32.86 2.33 -10.42
C LYS A 813 32.25 3.44 -11.27
N GLU A 814 32.82 4.62 -11.21
CA GLU A 814 32.28 5.78 -11.90
C GLU A 814 32.73 5.79 -13.38
N PHE A 815 31.72 5.66 -14.27
CA PHE A 815 31.88 5.76 -15.70
C PHE A 815 32.18 7.20 -16.11
N ALA A 816 33.20 7.41 -16.95
CA ALA A 816 33.72 8.72 -17.34
C ALA A 816 33.45 9.05 -18.83
N GLY A 817 32.54 8.29 -19.48
CA GLY A 817 32.19 8.45 -20.87
C GLY A 817 32.98 7.50 -21.79
N VAL A 818 32.97 7.79 -23.06
CA VAL A 818 33.67 7.04 -24.12
C VAL A 818 34.84 7.86 -24.63
N ASP A 819 35.97 7.20 -24.94
CA ASP A 819 37.10 7.85 -25.57
C ASP A 819 36.74 8.17 -27.05
N PRO A 820 36.72 9.46 -27.45
CA PRO A 820 36.34 9.83 -28.81
C PRO A 820 37.30 9.30 -29.89
N GLN A 821 38.53 8.92 -29.53
CA GLN A 821 39.50 8.45 -30.48
C GLN A 821 39.49 6.93 -30.67
N THR A 822 39.20 6.19 -29.60
CA THR A 822 39.30 4.72 -29.61
C THR A 822 37.95 4.03 -29.45
N GLY A 823 36.92 4.75 -29.03
CA GLY A 823 35.61 4.18 -28.71
C GLY A 823 35.56 3.34 -27.45
N LYS A 824 36.61 3.29 -26.66
CA LYS A 824 36.64 2.51 -25.42
C LYS A 824 35.89 3.21 -24.30
N ALA A 825 35.28 2.42 -23.45
CA ALA A 825 34.68 2.89 -22.19
C ALA A 825 35.77 3.41 -21.24
N LEU A 826 35.57 4.58 -20.66
CA LEU A 826 36.47 5.20 -19.70
C LEU A 826 35.87 5.22 -18.31
N TYR A 827 36.71 5.05 -17.28
CA TYR A 827 36.31 5.08 -15.87
C TYR A 827 37.25 6.03 -15.12
N TYR A 828 36.76 6.69 -14.05
CA TYR A 828 37.64 7.41 -13.14
C TYR A 828 38.37 6.44 -12.23
N LEU A 829 39.65 6.66 -11.97
CA LEU A 829 40.44 5.82 -11.05
C LEU A 829 39.82 5.80 -9.65
N ASN A 830 39.39 6.95 -9.16
CA ASN A 830 38.79 7.15 -7.83
C ASN A 830 39.63 6.59 -6.66
N THR A 831 40.97 6.45 -6.83
CA THR A 831 41.88 6.25 -5.71
C THR A 831 41.80 7.46 -4.80
N GLN A 832 41.81 7.24 -3.46
CA GLN A 832 41.78 8.34 -2.48
C GLN A 832 43.20 8.78 -2.12
N ASP A 833 43.43 10.09 -2.03
CA ASP A 833 44.62 10.67 -1.43
C ASP A 833 44.53 10.65 0.11
N GLU A 834 45.58 11.11 0.81
CA GLU A 834 45.63 11.18 2.28
C GLU A 834 44.56 12.11 2.87
N GLN A 835 44.06 13.07 2.11
CA GLN A 835 42.98 14.00 2.48
C GLN A 835 41.59 13.44 2.19
N GLY A 836 41.47 12.26 1.55
CA GLY A 836 40.20 11.59 1.19
C GLY A 836 39.57 12.07 -0.11
N ASN A 837 40.32 12.88 -0.96
CA ASN A 837 39.81 13.28 -2.25
C ASN A 837 39.97 12.15 -3.27
N TYR A 838 39.05 12.06 -4.22
CA TYR A 838 39.07 11.04 -5.26
C TYR A 838 39.88 11.54 -6.46
N ASN A 839 40.82 10.71 -6.94
CA ASN A 839 41.52 10.92 -8.20
C ASN A 839 40.56 10.78 -9.39
N LYS A 840 40.39 11.83 -10.18
CA LYS A 840 39.51 11.89 -11.35
C LYS A 840 40.26 11.68 -12.69
N GLU A 841 41.46 11.13 -12.65
CA GLU A 841 42.14 10.64 -13.85
C GLU A 841 41.32 9.49 -14.48
N LYS A 842 41.27 9.49 -15.84
CA LYS A 842 40.53 8.51 -16.61
C LYS A 842 41.40 7.34 -17.02
N THR A 843 40.83 6.14 -17.01
CA THR A 843 41.43 4.91 -17.49
C THR A 843 40.45 4.09 -18.31
N ASP A 844 40.94 3.41 -19.36
CA ASP A 844 40.15 2.39 -20.11
C ASP A 844 40.25 1.01 -19.44
N ASP A 845 41.13 0.85 -18.44
CA ASP A 845 41.26 -0.36 -17.64
C ASP A 845 40.38 -0.28 -16.40
N ALA A 846 39.18 -0.85 -16.49
CA ALA A 846 38.21 -0.85 -15.39
C ALA A 846 38.73 -1.57 -14.11
N SER A 847 39.78 -2.43 -14.20
CA SER A 847 40.33 -3.11 -13.04
C SER A 847 41.06 -2.14 -12.10
N LYS A 848 41.63 -1.03 -12.64
CA LYS A 848 42.28 0.01 -11.89
C LYS A 848 41.35 1.00 -11.21
N ALA A 849 40.12 1.11 -11.71
CA ALA A 849 39.09 1.98 -11.14
C ALA A 849 38.52 1.40 -9.83
N GLN A 850 38.43 2.25 -8.80
CA GLN A 850 37.81 1.89 -7.52
C GLN A 850 36.32 2.25 -7.48
N ALA A 851 35.52 1.40 -6.85
CA ALA A 851 34.12 1.72 -6.58
C ALA A 851 34.03 2.76 -5.46
N ILE A 852 33.06 3.65 -5.59
CA ILE A 852 32.79 4.72 -4.62
C ILE A 852 31.31 4.79 -4.29
N PRO A 853 30.93 5.34 -3.12
CA PRO A 853 29.55 5.73 -2.87
C PRO A 853 29.10 6.74 -3.93
N TYR A 854 27.96 6.47 -4.60
CA TYR A 854 27.56 7.30 -5.73
C TYR A 854 26.23 8.02 -5.45
N LYS A 855 25.12 7.51 -5.88
CA LYS A 855 23.76 8.04 -5.71
C LYS A 855 22.98 7.17 -4.72
N SER A 856 21.74 7.54 -4.44
CA SER A 856 20.84 6.77 -3.59
C SER A 856 19.51 6.51 -4.31
N ALA A 857 18.86 5.40 -3.97
CA ALA A 857 17.52 5.09 -4.45
C ALA A 857 16.44 5.97 -3.80
N ASP A 858 16.72 6.54 -2.62
CA ASP A 858 15.75 7.34 -1.89
C ASP A 858 15.41 8.63 -2.63
N PRO A 859 14.12 8.90 -2.96
CA PRO A 859 13.73 10.16 -3.56
C PRO A 859 13.90 11.31 -2.57
N LYS A 860 14.31 12.48 -3.06
CA LYS A 860 14.42 13.71 -2.26
C LYS A 860 13.05 14.34 -2.01
N ILE A 861 12.18 14.31 -3.01
CA ILE A 861 10.83 14.87 -2.96
C ILE A 861 9.88 13.86 -3.59
N ALA A 862 8.78 13.57 -2.90
CA ALA A 862 7.70 12.75 -3.42
C ALA A 862 6.35 13.29 -2.96
N GLY A 863 5.30 13.01 -3.72
CA GLY A 863 3.96 13.45 -3.36
C GLY A 863 2.92 13.21 -4.43
N GLY A 864 1.82 13.93 -4.31
CA GLY A 864 0.73 13.89 -5.27
C GLY A 864 -0.05 15.20 -5.36
N PHE A 865 -0.74 15.36 -6.47
CA PHE A 865 -1.62 16.50 -6.73
C PHE A 865 -2.96 15.97 -7.23
N THR A 866 -4.01 16.16 -6.43
CA THR A 866 -5.36 15.68 -6.73
C THR A 866 -6.30 16.85 -6.97
N ASN A 867 -7.11 16.76 -8.03
CA ASN A 867 -8.21 17.67 -8.31
C ASN A 867 -9.52 16.90 -8.37
N ILE A 868 -10.53 17.43 -7.70
CA ILE A 868 -11.88 16.88 -7.67
C ILE A 868 -12.82 18.00 -8.12
N LEU A 869 -13.51 17.77 -9.23
CA LEU A 869 -14.49 18.68 -9.79
C LEU A 869 -15.86 18.00 -9.84
N SER A 870 -16.90 18.69 -9.49
CA SER A 870 -18.28 18.26 -9.72
C SER A 870 -19.09 19.36 -10.35
N TYR A 871 -19.85 19.02 -11.40
CA TYR A 871 -20.76 19.94 -12.07
C TYR A 871 -22.11 19.24 -12.27
N LYS A 872 -23.10 19.64 -11.49
CA LYS A 872 -24.44 19.02 -11.46
C LYS A 872 -24.34 17.49 -11.27
N TRP A 873 -24.52 16.74 -12.35
CA TRP A 873 -24.52 15.28 -12.35
C TRP A 873 -23.16 14.66 -12.76
N PHE A 874 -22.21 15.50 -13.18
CA PHE A 874 -20.89 15.06 -13.60
C PHE A 874 -19.87 15.23 -12.47
N ASP A 875 -19.00 14.25 -12.30
CA ASP A 875 -17.83 14.32 -11.41
C ASP A 875 -16.56 13.97 -12.19
N LEU A 876 -15.49 14.69 -11.93
CA LEU A 876 -14.16 14.45 -12.48
C LEU A 876 -13.14 14.43 -11.35
N GLY A 877 -12.40 13.32 -11.24
CA GLY A 877 -11.26 13.17 -10.34
C GLY A 877 -9.97 13.00 -11.14
N LEU A 878 -8.92 13.73 -10.78
CA LEU A 878 -7.58 13.65 -11.38
C LEU A 878 -6.55 13.56 -10.26
N THR A 879 -5.68 12.54 -10.30
CA THR A 879 -4.57 12.41 -9.34
C THR A 879 -3.27 12.23 -10.10
N PHE A 880 -2.34 13.14 -9.88
CA PHE A 880 -0.96 13.02 -10.32
C PHE A 880 -0.08 12.58 -9.15
N THR A 881 0.88 11.72 -9.41
CA THR A 881 1.97 11.39 -8.48
C THR A 881 3.28 11.86 -9.06
N TYR A 882 4.23 12.22 -8.19
CA TYR A 882 5.57 12.60 -8.60
C TYR A 882 6.61 12.10 -7.60
N SER A 883 7.80 11.76 -8.11
CA SER A 883 8.97 11.37 -7.32
C SER A 883 10.22 11.92 -7.99
N LEU A 884 11.03 12.67 -7.24
CA LEU A 884 12.17 13.42 -7.77
C LEU A 884 13.42 13.19 -6.93
N GLY A 885 14.59 13.06 -7.59
CA GLY A 885 15.89 12.96 -6.96
C GLY A 885 16.30 11.56 -6.50
N GLY A 886 15.52 10.53 -6.84
CA GLY A 886 15.87 9.13 -6.67
C GLY A 886 16.63 8.57 -7.87
N TYR A 887 17.31 7.43 -7.66
CA TYR A 887 18.04 6.71 -8.71
C TYR A 887 17.77 5.20 -8.59
N SER A 888 18.01 4.47 -9.68
CA SER A 888 17.95 3.01 -9.70
C SER A 888 19.17 2.43 -10.37
N PHE A 889 19.55 1.23 -9.95
CA PHE A 889 20.55 0.39 -10.58
C PHE A 889 19.88 -0.57 -11.54
N ASP A 890 20.18 -0.42 -12.83
CA ASP A 890 19.67 -1.29 -13.88
C ASP A 890 20.50 -2.57 -14.01
N LYS A 891 20.09 -3.60 -13.31
CA LYS A 891 20.75 -4.90 -13.37
C LYS A 891 20.58 -5.60 -14.71
N ALA A 892 19.47 -5.40 -15.41
CA ALA A 892 19.31 -5.93 -16.75
C ALA A 892 20.24 -5.23 -17.75
N GLY A 893 20.53 -3.94 -17.58
CA GLY A 893 21.53 -3.20 -18.35
C GLY A 893 22.90 -3.89 -18.33
N THR A 894 23.28 -4.48 -17.18
CA THR A 894 24.54 -5.23 -17.07
C THR A 894 24.61 -6.48 -17.97
N LEU A 895 23.51 -6.90 -18.55
CA LEU A 895 23.42 -8.02 -19.49
C LEU A 895 23.38 -7.59 -20.95
N ILE A 896 22.77 -6.43 -21.25
CA ILE A 896 22.47 -5.97 -22.62
C ILE A 896 23.30 -4.76 -23.06
N GLU A 897 24.07 -4.16 -22.15
CA GLU A 897 24.96 -3.04 -22.44
C GLU A 897 26.43 -3.45 -22.18
N THR A 898 26.80 -4.60 -22.68
CA THR A 898 28.14 -5.18 -22.48
C THR A 898 29.09 -4.94 -23.63
N ASP A 899 28.66 -4.10 -24.61
CA ASP A 899 29.43 -3.65 -25.77
C ASP A 899 29.98 -4.78 -26.62
N GLY A 900 29.30 -5.95 -26.62
CA GLY A 900 29.63 -7.14 -27.44
C GLY A 900 30.12 -8.37 -26.67
N SER A 901 30.31 -8.28 -25.34
CA SER A 901 30.77 -9.46 -24.57
C SER A 901 29.73 -10.57 -24.41
N LYS A 902 28.42 -10.26 -24.46
CA LYS A 902 27.32 -11.21 -24.28
C LYS A 902 26.30 -11.22 -25.42
N GLU A 903 26.33 -10.24 -26.31
CA GLU A 903 25.30 -10.01 -27.30
C GLU A 903 25.25 -11.03 -28.43
N LYS A 904 26.22 -11.94 -28.52
CA LYS A 904 26.04 -13.12 -29.35
C LYS A 904 24.82 -13.96 -28.95
N SER A 905 24.42 -13.91 -27.67
CA SER A 905 23.30 -14.66 -27.14
C SER A 905 22.11 -13.79 -26.76
N TYR A 906 22.29 -12.46 -26.67
CA TYR A 906 21.28 -11.53 -26.22
C TYR A 906 20.93 -10.50 -27.29
N ASN A 907 19.74 -9.89 -27.18
CA ASN A 907 19.39 -8.74 -27.98
C ASN A 907 20.02 -7.46 -27.38
N LEU A 908 19.98 -6.36 -28.13
CA LEU A 908 20.49 -5.07 -27.71
C LEU A 908 19.34 -4.06 -27.52
N PRO A 909 19.50 -3.06 -26.64
CA PRO A 909 18.56 -1.96 -26.56
C PRO A 909 18.68 -1.05 -27.79
N VAL A 910 17.58 -0.36 -28.15
CA VAL A 910 17.56 0.52 -29.35
C VAL A 910 18.65 1.61 -29.30
N TYR A 911 18.94 2.16 -28.12
CA TYR A 911 19.99 3.19 -27.99
C TYR A 911 21.42 2.66 -28.16
N ALA A 912 21.65 1.34 -28.32
CA ALA A 912 22.93 0.79 -28.75
C ALA A 912 23.29 1.23 -30.18
N LEU A 913 22.31 1.70 -30.95
CA LEU A 913 22.55 2.29 -32.27
C LEU A 913 23.35 3.60 -32.20
N ASP A 914 23.33 4.30 -31.05
CA ASP A 914 24.09 5.53 -30.85
C ASP A 914 25.56 5.29 -30.48
N ARG A 915 26.08 4.07 -30.69
CA ARG A 915 27.44 3.67 -30.37
C ARG A 915 28.48 4.47 -31.12
N TRP A 916 29.66 4.52 -30.54
CA TRP A 916 30.85 5.03 -31.25
C TRP A 916 31.19 4.15 -32.47
N GLN A 917 31.40 4.76 -33.62
CA GLN A 917 31.67 4.09 -34.89
C GLN A 917 33.02 4.48 -35.50
N LYS A 918 33.47 5.72 -35.27
CA LYS A 918 34.72 6.25 -35.86
C LYS A 918 35.37 7.29 -34.97
N PRO A 919 36.70 7.52 -35.10
CA PRO A 919 37.44 8.54 -34.41
C PRO A 919 36.79 9.93 -34.57
N GLY A 920 36.54 10.61 -33.42
CA GLY A 920 35.86 11.89 -33.37
C GLY A 920 34.39 11.83 -32.96
N ASP A 921 33.77 10.65 -32.94
CA ASP A 921 32.40 10.49 -32.47
C ASP A 921 32.30 10.80 -30.98
N ILE A 922 31.26 11.58 -30.58
CA ILE A 922 30.97 11.94 -29.20
C ILE A 922 29.67 11.22 -28.81
N THR A 923 29.79 10.21 -27.98
CA THR A 923 28.67 9.39 -27.51
C THR A 923 28.98 8.79 -26.13
N ASP A 924 27.94 8.40 -25.39
CA ASP A 924 28.07 7.66 -24.13
C ASP A 924 28.01 6.14 -24.33
N VAL A 925 27.81 5.65 -25.56
CA VAL A 925 27.76 4.22 -25.89
C VAL A 925 29.08 3.81 -26.54
N PRO A 926 29.85 2.90 -25.92
CA PRO A 926 31.14 2.46 -26.43
C PRO A 926 31.05 1.74 -27.78
N ARG A 927 32.20 1.58 -28.40
CA ARG A 927 32.41 0.77 -29.60
C ARG A 927 31.94 -0.65 -29.35
N PHE A 928 31.21 -1.22 -30.30
CA PHE A 928 30.68 -2.57 -30.22
C PHE A 928 31.67 -3.59 -30.79
N VAL A 929 32.12 -4.53 -29.94
CA VAL A 929 33.10 -5.57 -30.28
C VAL A 929 32.65 -6.91 -29.72
N LEU A 930 32.32 -7.87 -30.60
CA LEU A 930 31.93 -9.22 -30.15
C LEU A 930 33.14 -9.98 -29.56
N GLU A 931 32.83 -10.82 -28.58
CA GLU A 931 33.80 -11.70 -27.90
C GLU A 931 34.87 -10.99 -27.10
N GLN A 932 34.67 -9.69 -26.80
CA GLN A 932 35.55 -8.99 -25.87
C GLN A 932 35.28 -9.39 -24.42
N GLY A 933 36.19 -9.04 -23.54
CA GLY A 933 35.97 -9.22 -22.08
C GLY A 933 34.81 -8.37 -21.56
N ALA A 934 34.05 -8.89 -20.61
CA ALA A 934 32.97 -8.15 -20.01
C ALA A 934 33.48 -6.96 -19.20
N GLY A 935 32.91 -5.78 -19.42
CA GLY A 935 33.10 -4.60 -18.58
C GLY A 935 32.60 -4.82 -17.15
N PRO A 936 32.88 -3.87 -16.22
CA PRO A 936 32.47 -4.00 -14.83
C PRO A 936 30.96 -3.91 -14.67
N GLN A 937 30.35 -4.91 -14.06
CA GLN A 937 28.90 -4.92 -13.79
C GLN A 937 28.48 -3.88 -12.74
N ASN A 938 29.38 -3.50 -11.82
CA ASN A 938 29.13 -2.48 -10.80
C ASN A 938 29.56 -1.08 -11.26
N SER A 939 28.98 -0.59 -12.34
CA SER A 939 29.32 0.71 -12.93
C SER A 939 28.19 1.72 -12.77
N SER A 940 28.53 3.02 -12.65
CA SER A 940 27.55 4.11 -12.67
C SER A 940 26.86 4.27 -14.03
N ARG A 941 27.36 3.62 -15.09
CA ARG A 941 26.68 3.51 -16.40
C ARG A 941 25.26 2.97 -16.24
N TYR A 942 25.05 2.06 -15.29
CA TYR A 942 23.76 1.42 -14.99
C TYR A 942 22.95 2.14 -13.91
N ILE A 943 23.35 3.35 -13.48
CA ILE A 943 22.61 4.15 -12.52
C ILE A 943 21.80 5.21 -13.25
N HIS A 944 20.49 5.09 -13.24
CA HIS A 944 19.58 6.00 -13.92
C HIS A 944 18.66 6.74 -12.96
N SER A 945 18.23 7.95 -13.35
CA SER A 945 17.27 8.75 -12.57
C SER A 945 15.88 8.12 -12.61
N THR A 946 15.21 8.08 -11.47
CA THR A 946 13.80 7.68 -11.35
C THR A 946 12.85 8.87 -11.29
N ASP A 947 13.33 10.08 -11.66
CA ASP A 947 12.50 11.28 -11.68
C ASP A 947 11.32 11.11 -12.64
N HIS A 948 10.10 11.23 -12.11
CA HIS A 948 8.89 11.12 -12.92
C HIS A 948 7.70 11.89 -12.36
N ILE A 949 6.75 12.16 -13.26
CA ILE A 949 5.39 12.58 -12.97
C ILE A 949 4.46 11.60 -13.69
N ARG A 950 3.41 11.13 -13.01
CA ARG A 950 2.45 10.19 -13.58
C ARG A 950 1.02 10.64 -13.32
N LEU A 951 0.17 10.64 -14.36
CA LEU A 951 -1.28 10.70 -14.19
C LEU A 951 -1.74 9.35 -13.68
N LYS A 952 -1.80 9.25 -12.34
CA LYS A 952 -2.05 7.99 -11.62
C LYS A 952 -3.47 7.52 -11.74
N ASN A 953 -4.43 8.45 -11.53
CA ASN A 953 -5.86 8.15 -11.61
C ASN A 953 -6.59 9.28 -12.33
N LEU A 954 -7.53 8.89 -13.20
CA LEU A 954 -8.55 9.74 -13.77
C LEU A 954 -9.89 9.05 -13.62
N THR A 955 -10.91 9.75 -13.14
CA THR A 955 -12.27 9.23 -13.06
C THR A 955 -13.23 10.28 -13.60
N LEU A 956 -14.12 9.88 -14.50
CA LEU A 956 -15.22 10.69 -15.01
C LEU A 956 -16.51 9.95 -14.72
N GLY A 957 -17.36 10.53 -13.89
CA GLY A 957 -18.65 9.97 -13.49
C GLY A 957 -19.82 10.79 -13.99
N PHE A 958 -20.94 10.11 -14.24
CA PHE A 958 -22.24 10.69 -14.52
C PHE A 958 -23.28 10.02 -13.64
N THR A 959 -23.85 10.77 -12.70
CA THR A 959 -24.96 10.30 -11.86
C THR A 959 -26.28 10.66 -12.53
N LEU A 960 -27.12 9.68 -12.76
CA LEU A 960 -28.40 9.89 -13.41
C LEU A 960 -29.33 10.75 -12.52
N PRO A 961 -29.99 11.77 -13.09
CA PRO A 961 -30.96 12.58 -12.34
C PRO A 961 -32.05 11.69 -11.73
N GLY A 962 -32.40 11.91 -10.45
CA GLY A 962 -33.40 11.10 -9.74
C GLY A 962 -34.75 10.99 -10.42
N GLN A 963 -35.14 12.01 -11.18
CA GLN A 963 -36.40 11.99 -12.00
C GLN A 963 -36.41 10.86 -13.05
N TRP A 964 -35.24 10.40 -13.52
CA TRP A 964 -35.15 9.30 -14.48
C TRP A 964 -35.18 7.93 -13.81
N THR A 965 -34.61 7.84 -12.60
CA THR A 965 -34.40 6.56 -11.89
C THR A 965 -35.58 6.17 -11.00
N GLN A 966 -36.36 7.11 -10.48
CA GLN A 966 -37.49 6.87 -9.57
C GLN A 966 -38.57 5.96 -10.12
N LYS A 967 -38.86 6.03 -11.44
CA LYS A 967 -39.84 5.15 -12.10
C LYS A 967 -39.44 3.67 -12.05
N ALA A 968 -38.13 3.39 -11.89
CA ALA A 968 -37.56 2.05 -11.83
C ALA A 968 -37.25 1.63 -10.38
N LEU A 969 -37.72 2.36 -9.36
CA LEU A 969 -37.42 2.14 -7.94
C LEU A 969 -35.91 2.23 -7.61
N ILE A 970 -35.14 2.92 -8.46
CA ILE A 970 -33.70 3.12 -8.28
C ILE A 970 -33.50 4.43 -7.53
N GLU A 971 -32.85 4.36 -6.36
CA GLU A 971 -32.51 5.53 -5.55
C GLU A 971 -31.37 6.35 -6.21
N ASN A 972 -30.34 5.65 -6.69
CA ASN A 972 -29.19 6.26 -7.35
C ASN A 972 -28.63 5.34 -8.43
N ALA A 973 -28.26 5.89 -9.57
CA ALA A 973 -27.54 5.18 -10.61
C ALA A 973 -26.41 6.07 -11.15
N ARG A 974 -25.17 5.54 -11.18
CA ARG A 974 -23.98 6.23 -11.68
C ARG A 974 -23.28 5.37 -12.72
N ILE A 975 -22.92 5.99 -13.83
CA ILE A 975 -22.06 5.41 -14.86
C ILE A 975 -20.72 6.13 -14.77
N TYR A 976 -19.62 5.41 -14.87
CA TYR A 976 -18.31 6.04 -14.80
C TYR A 976 -17.29 5.39 -15.73
N PHE A 977 -16.35 6.21 -16.16
CA PHE A 977 -15.08 5.81 -16.75
C PHE A 977 -13.98 6.07 -15.74
N SER A 978 -12.99 5.18 -15.67
CA SER A 978 -11.80 5.38 -14.86
C SER A 978 -10.56 4.84 -15.54
N GLY A 979 -9.47 5.55 -15.38
CA GLY A 979 -8.17 5.16 -15.90
C GLY A 979 -7.09 5.22 -14.83
N THR A 980 -6.15 4.26 -14.87
CA THR A 980 -4.99 4.25 -13.98
C THR A 980 -3.70 4.23 -14.79
N ASN A 981 -2.66 4.93 -14.29
CA ASN A 981 -1.33 5.03 -14.92
C ASN A 981 -1.39 5.50 -16.38
N LEU A 982 -2.30 6.44 -16.72
CA LEU A 982 -2.61 6.79 -18.11
C LEU A 982 -1.45 7.44 -18.85
N LEU A 983 -0.70 8.32 -18.18
CA LEU A 983 0.43 9.04 -18.76
C LEU A 983 1.60 9.03 -17.76
N THR A 984 2.81 8.81 -18.26
CA THR A 984 4.05 8.85 -17.47
C THR A 984 5.09 9.71 -18.18
N TRP A 985 5.60 10.72 -17.49
CA TRP A 985 6.72 11.53 -17.92
C TRP A 985 7.90 11.19 -17.00
N ALA A 986 8.95 10.57 -17.55
CA ALA A 986 10.11 10.12 -16.81
C ALA A 986 11.39 10.63 -17.45
N LYS A 987 12.41 10.93 -16.64
CA LYS A 987 13.72 11.35 -17.13
C LYS A 987 14.45 10.19 -17.84
N TRP A 988 14.29 8.98 -17.33
CA TRP A 988 14.73 7.74 -17.96
C TRP A 988 13.49 6.89 -18.26
N ASN A 989 13.29 6.50 -19.50
CA ASN A 989 12.05 5.89 -20.01
C ASN A 989 12.22 4.44 -20.53
N GLN A 990 13.38 3.81 -20.25
CA GLN A 990 13.64 2.45 -20.70
C GLN A 990 12.93 1.38 -19.86
N TYR A 991 12.46 1.72 -18.67
CA TYR A 991 11.65 0.88 -17.79
C TYR A 991 10.74 1.75 -16.90
N ASP A 992 9.86 1.10 -16.12
CA ASP A 992 8.94 1.81 -15.24
C ASP A 992 9.70 2.56 -14.14
N PRO A 993 9.53 3.89 -13.97
CA PRO A 993 10.22 4.66 -12.95
C PRO A 993 9.76 4.38 -11.52
N GLU A 994 8.60 3.72 -11.32
CA GLU A 994 8.15 3.22 -10.02
C GLU A 994 8.89 1.91 -9.68
N VAL A 995 10.13 2.04 -9.28
CA VAL A 995 11.04 0.91 -8.99
C VAL A 995 10.90 0.39 -7.56
N PRO A 996 11.39 -0.84 -7.26
CA PRO A 996 11.49 -1.34 -5.88
C PRO A 996 12.23 -0.37 -4.96
N VAL A 997 11.89 -0.38 -3.65
CA VAL A 997 12.42 0.59 -2.66
C VAL A 997 13.95 0.62 -2.59
N ASN A 998 14.61 -0.51 -2.81
CA ASN A 998 16.08 -0.55 -2.84
C ASN A 998 16.68 0.03 -4.13
N GLY A 999 15.85 0.32 -5.14
CA GLY A 999 16.29 0.87 -6.41
C GLY A 999 16.94 -0.14 -7.37
N GLU A 1000 16.92 -1.45 -7.10
CA GLU A 1000 17.40 -2.46 -8.05
C GLU A 1000 16.29 -2.86 -9.02
N VAL A 1001 16.54 -2.75 -10.32
CA VAL A 1001 15.60 -3.13 -11.41
C VAL A 1001 16.18 -4.28 -12.20
N PHE A 1002 15.39 -5.37 -12.35
CA PHE A 1002 15.84 -6.55 -13.07
C PHE A 1002 14.70 -7.24 -13.85
N CYS A 1003 14.09 -6.53 -14.80
CA CYS A 1003 13.00 -7.03 -15.64
C CYS A 1003 11.78 -7.55 -14.86
N GLU A 1004 11.36 -6.82 -13.85
CA GLU A 1004 10.04 -6.98 -13.26
C GLU A 1004 8.94 -6.59 -14.27
N ALA A 1005 7.74 -7.15 -14.10
CA ALA A 1005 6.59 -6.75 -14.91
C ALA A 1005 6.33 -5.24 -14.77
N PRO A 1006 6.20 -4.48 -15.86
CA PRO A 1006 5.88 -3.06 -15.78
C PRO A 1006 4.48 -2.84 -15.22
N ALA A 1007 4.24 -1.68 -14.61
CA ALA A 1007 2.90 -1.28 -14.20
C ALA A 1007 1.94 -1.28 -15.38
N MET A 1008 0.68 -1.62 -15.13
CA MET A 1008 -0.37 -1.63 -16.15
C MET A 1008 -1.05 -0.26 -16.26
N ARG A 1009 -1.27 0.19 -17.48
CA ARG A 1009 -2.20 1.26 -17.82
C ARG A 1009 -3.56 0.65 -18.05
N THR A 1010 -4.56 1.07 -17.27
CA THR A 1010 -5.87 0.42 -17.25
C THR A 1010 -6.97 1.40 -17.60
N PHE A 1011 -7.94 0.96 -18.41
CA PHE A 1011 -9.15 1.68 -18.78
C PHE A 1011 -10.36 0.86 -18.34
N ASN A 1012 -11.18 1.40 -17.42
CA ASN A 1012 -12.36 0.74 -16.88
C ASN A 1012 -13.63 1.55 -17.13
N PHE A 1013 -14.70 0.82 -17.39
CA PHE A 1013 -16.08 1.33 -17.47
C PHE A 1013 -16.92 0.62 -16.42
N GLY A 1014 -17.71 1.38 -15.69
CA GLY A 1014 -18.51 0.81 -14.61
C GLY A 1014 -19.87 1.46 -14.44
N VAL A 1015 -20.75 0.71 -13.78
CA VAL A 1015 -22.07 1.16 -13.36
C VAL A 1015 -22.29 0.78 -11.90
N GLU A 1016 -22.90 1.69 -11.14
CA GLU A 1016 -23.31 1.49 -9.75
C GLU A 1016 -24.77 1.87 -9.63
N ILE A 1017 -25.60 0.98 -9.07
CA ILE A 1017 -27.03 1.15 -8.90
C ILE A 1017 -27.39 0.87 -7.45
N THR A 1018 -28.12 1.80 -6.80
CA THR A 1018 -28.63 1.64 -5.43
C THR A 1018 -30.17 1.67 -5.44
N PHE A 1019 -30.77 0.68 -4.76
CA PHE A 1019 -32.22 0.50 -4.63
C PHE A 1019 -32.69 0.85 -3.22
#